data_cf1fb7c70d7122e83f54530b3c9eeffd
#
_entry.id   cf1fb7c70d7122e83f54530b3c9eeffd
#
_cell.length_a   1.000
_cell.length_b   1.000
_cell.length_c   1.000
_cell.angle_alpha   90.00
_cell.angle_beta   90.00
_cell.angle_gamma   90.00
#
_symmetry.space_group_name_H-M   'P 1'
#
loop_
_entity.id
_entity.type
_entity.pdbx_description
1 polymer ?
#
loop_
_entity_poly.entity_id
_entity_poly.type
_entity_poly.pdbx_seq_one_letter_code
_entity_poly.pdbx_strand_id
1 'polypeptide(L)'
;MAVRRLGAVLAAFGAFFALTTSDAAAQRLDSREQTLWVEAESFADRGGWALDSQAMDVMGSPYLLAHGLGVSVADAKTTVRFPSGGEYKVYARTRNWVAPWRPEETPGTFQIAVDGKKLETVFGTNGAEWSWQAGETVEIAEDKLDVEISLCDMTGFDGRVDALVFTADGFVPPEEIDAMKPLRLEARGLSAEYRTVGDGKVYDLVVVGGGIAGTAAALSAARLGLAVALVQDRPVLGGNGSSEVRVGLNHFLNLPPYPNLGNLTALLGPHHGGNAREAEHYRDGVRAELVALETNIDLYLNVRVNVVESAKNDAGSIRINAVCGENVATGERLRFVGRTFADCTGDATVGGLAGADFRMGREAKAEYDEPSAPEEADAMTMGASVQWNTVETDDETTFPEVPWAIRFSAETIRPSTHGDWDWEAGMNLDQIADVERIRDLGLRAAYGHWSYMKNKTTGDWAAKVKKRKLGWVAYVAGKRESRRLLGDVVLREQDILDETPFEDASVTTTWPIDLHYPAPDNVKAFPGEEFRSICKTTRIEPYAIPYRCLYSRNVENLLMAGRNISVTHVALGTVRVMRTGGMMGEVVGMAASICKNRNCLPRDVYVSYLDELKAAMRKGVAPPTEKARKAVRVAAQFERPKWLPENAKNWALDAKIAVSSDYKGAAKYSASAINDGKFDVYGNGGRWVSDKAPSHTVDFEFAQETTLDALRVVSGQAPVKTPLTDFRLQVERDGAFVDVEGAAVRGNDLCVVSLRFNPVSGKRFRLQIDKTPDDLARLWEVELYRVGPLEVER
;
A
#
# COMPACT_ATOMS: atom_id res chain seq x y z
N MET A 1 65.63 -1.07 -2.94
CA MET A 1 65.40 0.22 -2.24
C MET A 1 64.26 1.08 -2.83
N ALA A 2 63.60 0.68 -3.88
CA ALA A 2 62.53 1.47 -4.51
C ALA A 2 61.10 1.09 -4.09
N VAL A 3 60.91 0.01 -3.38
CA VAL A 3 59.55 -0.50 -3.00
C VAL A 3 59.11 0.06 -1.58
N ARG A 4 60.04 0.60 -0.78
CA ARG A 4 59.69 1.13 0.57
C ARG A 4 59.28 2.61 0.59
N ARG A 5 59.42 3.33 -0.55
CA ARG A 5 58.97 4.74 -0.63
C ARG A 5 57.57 4.98 -1.15
N LEU A 6 56.95 3.95 -1.78
CA LEU A 6 55.55 4.07 -2.29
C LEU A 6 54.47 3.82 -1.19
N GLY A 7 54.79 3.01 -0.18
CA GLY A 7 53.90 2.71 0.93
C GLY A 7 53.65 3.89 1.90
N ALA A 8 54.62 4.78 2.04
CA ALA A 8 54.53 5.91 2.96
C ALA A 8 53.73 7.10 2.37
N VAL A 9 53.68 7.21 1.06
CA VAL A 9 52.92 8.31 0.38
C VAL A 9 51.44 7.97 0.29
N LEU A 10 51.09 6.70 0.12
CA LEU A 10 49.67 6.27 0.13
C LEU A 10 49.03 6.26 1.53
N ALA A 11 49.82 6.00 2.58
CA ALA A 11 49.32 6.11 3.96
C ALA A 11 49.13 7.58 4.42
N ALA A 12 49.96 8.52 3.91
CA ALA A 12 49.82 9.96 4.21
C ALA A 12 48.62 10.60 3.47
N PHE A 13 48.29 10.14 2.25
CA PHE A 13 47.13 10.65 1.53
C PHE A 13 45.80 10.07 2.08
N GLY A 14 45.79 8.84 2.56
CA GLY A 14 44.59 8.24 3.20
C GLY A 14 44.29 8.86 4.56
N ALA A 15 45.30 9.21 5.33
CA ALA A 15 45.13 9.88 6.62
C ALA A 15 44.73 11.37 6.50
N PHE A 16 45.18 12.06 5.46
CA PHE A 16 44.79 13.46 5.22
C PHE A 16 43.34 13.60 4.67
N PHE A 17 42.85 12.62 3.88
CA PHE A 17 41.46 12.58 3.42
C PHE A 17 40.49 12.13 4.52
N ALA A 18 40.91 11.20 5.40
CA ALA A 18 40.08 10.75 6.52
C ALA A 18 39.97 11.82 7.63
N LEU A 19 41.02 12.61 7.89
CA LEU A 19 40.97 13.69 8.87
C LEU A 19 40.18 14.90 8.41
N THR A 20 40.21 15.24 7.10
CA THR A 20 39.42 16.38 6.59
C THR A 20 37.91 16.06 6.44
N THR A 21 37.54 14.80 6.19
CA THR A 21 36.12 14.40 6.12
C THR A 21 35.51 14.19 7.51
N SER A 22 36.27 13.71 8.50
CA SER A 22 35.77 13.55 9.87
C SER A 22 35.64 14.92 10.59
N ASP A 23 36.59 15.86 10.40
CA ASP A 23 36.49 17.18 10.97
C ASP A 23 35.40 18.04 10.30
N ALA A 24 35.20 17.93 8.98
CA ALA A 24 34.12 18.64 8.32
C ALA A 24 32.73 18.05 8.64
N ALA A 25 32.63 16.73 8.86
CA ALA A 25 31.40 16.09 9.34
C ALA A 25 31.16 16.37 10.83
N ALA A 26 32.21 16.37 11.66
CA ALA A 26 32.11 16.72 13.09
C ALA A 26 31.80 18.21 13.29
N GLN A 27 32.44 19.13 12.52
CA GLN A 27 32.09 20.55 12.54
C GLN A 27 30.68 20.85 12.02
N ARG A 28 30.14 20.05 11.08
CA ARG A 28 28.74 20.18 10.63
C ARG A 28 27.72 19.65 11.64
N LEU A 29 28.09 18.69 12.49
CA LEU A 29 27.26 18.17 13.56
C LEU A 29 27.05 19.18 14.71
N ASP A 30 28.07 19.97 15.03
CA ASP A 30 28.02 21.00 16.08
C ASP A 30 27.22 22.27 15.71
N SER A 31 26.90 22.48 14.42
CA SER A 31 26.26 23.73 13.96
C SER A 31 24.72 23.60 13.75
N ARG A 32 24.07 22.51 14.24
CA ARG A 32 22.66 22.25 13.98
C ARG A 32 21.72 22.40 15.17
N GLU A 33 22.19 23.06 16.20
CA GLU A 33 21.39 23.30 17.42
C GLU A 33 20.08 24.08 17.16
N GLN A 34 20.01 24.81 16.03
CA GLN A 34 18.85 25.58 15.59
C GLN A 34 18.31 25.12 14.23
N THR A 35 18.42 23.84 13.92
CA THR A 35 17.85 23.23 12.70
C THR A 35 16.79 22.21 13.06
N LEU A 36 15.64 22.30 12.42
CA LEU A 36 14.54 21.35 12.50
C LEU A 36 14.34 20.66 11.15
N TRP A 37 14.41 19.33 11.15
CA TRP A 37 14.10 18.48 9.99
C TRP A 37 12.75 17.80 10.19
N VAL A 38 11.86 17.86 9.20
CA VAL A 38 10.51 17.31 9.25
C VAL A 38 10.27 16.43 8.00
N GLU A 39 10.09 15.13 8.19
CA GLU A 39 9.74 14.22 7.13
C GLU A 39 8.27 14.39 6.76
N ALA A 40 7.95 14.48 5.45
CA ALA A 40 6.57 14.71 5.02
C ALA A 40 5.65 13.50 5.36
N GLU A 41 6.15 12.28 5.24
CA GLU A 41 5.40 11.08 5.60
C GLU A 41 5.07 10.96 7.09
N SER A 42 5.76 11.71 7.96
CA SER A 42 5.51 11.75 9.41
C SER A 42 4.41 12.73 9.82
N PHE A 43 3.80 13.45 8.87
CA PHE A 43 2.70 14.35 9.17
C PHE A 43 1.55 13.62 9.88
N ALA A 44 1.11 14.16 11.00
CA ALA A 44 0.09 13.56 11.86
C ALA A 44 -1.26 13.43 11.15
N ASP A 45 -1.64 14.45 10.41
CA ASP A 45 -2.79 14.45 9.51
C ASP A 45 -2.27 14.72 8.09
N ARG A 46 -2.46 13.76 7.20
CA ARG A 46 -2.07 13.90 5.80
C ARG A 46 -3.12 14.60 4.95
N GLY A 47 -4.27 14.93 5.51
CA GLY A 47 -5.37 15.54 4.77
C GLY A 47 -5.75 14.70 3.56
N GLY A 48 -5.66 15.31 2.36
CA GLY A 48 -5.88 14.62 1.09
C GLY A 48 -4.61 14.14 0.37
N TRP A 49 -3.42 14.23 1.01
CA TRP A 49 -2.15 13.81 0.42
C TRP A 49 -1.95 12.30 0.56
N ALA A 50 -1.62 11.64 -0.55
CA ALA A 50 -1.29 10.22 -0.56
C ALA A 50 0.18 9.99 -0.19
N LEU A 51 0.45 8.89 0.55
CA LEU A 51 1.81 8.43 0.82
C LEU A 51 2.30 7.58 -0.36
N ASP A 52 3.35 8.03 -1.04
CA ASP A 52 3.98 7.30 -2.13
C ASP A 52 5.35 6.75 -1.73
N SER A 53 5.49 5.42 -1.79
CA SER A 53 6.71 4.70 -1.46
C SER A 53 7.33 3.95 -2.64
N GLN A 54 6.80 4.15 -3.87
CA GLN A 54 7.23 3.37 -5.04
C GLN A 54 8.67 3.64 -5.45
N ALA A 55 9.13 4.89 -5.29
CA ALA A 55 10.45 5.34 -5.72
C ALA A 55 11.52 5.28 -4.62
N MET A 56 11.26 4.64 -3.47
CA MET A 56 12.20 4.60 -2.33
C MET A 56 13.57 4.02 -2.68
N ASP A 57 13.66 3.10 -3.66
CA ASP A 57 14.93 2.54 -4.09
C ASP A 57 15.85 3.59 -4.75
N VAL A 58 15.26 4.67 -5.29
CA VAL A 58 15.95 5.80 -5.93
C VAL A 58 15.98 7.02 -5.02
N MET A 59 14.90 7.28 -4.29
CA MET A 59 14.70 8.45 -3.44
C MET A 59 15.33 8.33 -2.03
N GLY A 60 15.39 7.10 -1.50
CA GLY A 60 15.83 6.81 -0.14
C GLY A 60 14.77 6.99 0.95
N SER A 61 13.58 7.51 0.61
CA SER A 61 12.44 7.74 1.50
C SER A 61 11.12 7.72 0.71
N PRO A 62 9.96 7.51 1.36
CA PRO A 62 8.67 7.84 0.78
C PRO A 62 8.43 9.36 0.76
N TYR A 63 7.38 9.82 0.11
CA TYR A 63 6.99 11.23 0.05
C TYR A 63 5.47 11.39 0.04
N LEU A 64 4.98 12.61 0.29
CA LEU A 64 3.56 12.94 0.13
C LEU A 64 3.27 13.45 -1.29
N LEU A 65 2.14 13.01 -1.84
CA LEU A 65 1.66 13.28 -3.19
C LEU A 65 0.24 13.89 -3.14
N ALA A 66 0.06 15.10 -3.65
CA ALA A 66 -1.24 15.77 -3.75
C ALA A 66 -2.04 15.26 -4.97
N HIS A 67 -2.60 14.05 -4.88
CA HIS A 67 -3.30 13.37 -5.97
C HIS A 67 -4.79 13.74 -6.04
N GLY A 68 -5.07 15.00 -6.39
CA GLY A 68 -6.40 15.59 -6.34
C GLY A 68 -7.20 15.54 -7.64
N LEU A 69 -6.66 14.96 -8.73
CA LEU A 69 -7.30 14.84 -10.04
C LEU A 69 -7.77 16.18 -10.62
N GLY A 70 -6.97 17.24 -10.40
CA GLY A 70 -7.27 18.60 -10.82
C GLY A 70 -8.12 19.42 -9.85
N VAL A 71 -8.30 18.93 -8.64
CA VAL A 71 -8.93 19.64 -7.53
C VAL A 71 -7.98 19.60 -6.35
N SER A 72 -7.67 20.78 -5.77
CA SER A 72 -6.78 20.86 -4.62
C SER A 72 -7.26 19.95 -3.49
N VAL A 73 -6.34 19.17 -2.92
CA VAL A 73 -6.64 18.28 -1.81
C VAL A 73 -6.65 19.02 -0.48
N ALA A 74 -7.22 18.40 0.56
CA ALA A 74 -7.17 18.96 1.91
C ALA A 74 -5.72 19.05 2.42
N ASP A 75 -5.41 20.12 3.16
CA ASP A 75 -4.09 20.38 3.70
C ASP A 75 -3.59 19.21 4.58
N ALA A 76 -2.33 18.83 4.40
CA ALA A 76 -1.65 17.97 5.36
C ALA A 76 -1.11 18.83 6.51
N LYS A 77 -1.20 18.35 7.76
CA LYS A 77 -0.87 19.11 8.97
C LYS A 77 -0.09 18.31 9.97
N THR A 78 0.85 18.97 10.61
CA THR A 78 1.56 18.41 11.78
C THR A 78 1.98 19.55 12.71
N THR A 79 2.07 19.26 14.01
CA THR A 79 2.68 20.19 14.98
C THR A 79 4.09 19.74 15.27
N VAL A 80 5.06 20.66 15.15
CA VAL A 80 6.47 20.40 15.41
C VAL A 80 6.98 21.38 16.47
N ARG A 81 7.97 20.93 17.25
CA ARG A 81 8.60 21.78 18.25
C ARG A 81 9.91 22.34 17.72
N PHE A 82 9.98 23.66 17.58
CA PHE A 82 11.21 24.36 17.23
C PHE A 82 12.20 24.37 18.40
N PRO A 83 13.51 24.31 18.12
CA PRO A 83 14.54 24.32 19.16
C PRO A 83 14.54 25.61 20.00
N SER A 84 14.32 26.78 19.36
CA SER A 84 14.25 28.11 19.97
C SER A 84 13.37 29.03 19.13
N GLY A 85 13.01 30.19 19.63
CA GLY A 85 12.48 31.28 18.80
C GLY A 85 13.58 31.88 17.91
N GLY A 86 13.16 32.63 16.89
CA GLY A 86 14.06 33.29 15.97
C GLY A 86 13.63 33.19 14.51
N GLU A 87 14.50 33.63 13.62
CA GLU A 87 14.30 33.62 12.18
C GLU A 87 14.81 32.29 11.57
N TYR A 88 13.95 31.54 10.92
CA TYR A 88 14.27 30.27 10.29
C TYR A 88 14.09 30.31 8.77
N LYS A 89 15.17 30.03 8.03
CA LYS A 89 15.12 29.79 6.58
C LYS A 89 14.41 28.45 6.29
N VAL A 90 13.44 28.47 5.39
CA VAL A 90 12.65 27.27 5.02
C VAL A 90 13.24 26.63 3.77
N TYR A 91 13.33 25.31 3.76
CA TYR A 91 13.62 24.49 2.57
C TYR A 91 12.59 23.37 2.46
N ALA A 92 12.14 23.08 1.24
CA ALA A 92 11.33 21.90 0.92
C ALA A 92 12.05 21.04 -0.12
N ARG A 93 12.18 19.73 0.14
CA ARG A 93 12.67 18.79 -0.86
C ARG A 93 11.51 18.38 -1.75
N THR A 94 11.54 18.80 -3.00
CA THR A 94 10.47 18.68 -3.96
C THR A 94 11.01 18.59 -5.39
N ARG A 95 10.13 18.46 -6.38
CA ARG A 95 10.48 18.50 -7.81
C ARG A 95 9.33 19.02 -8.65
N ASN A 96 9.63 19.54 -9.83
CA ASN A 96 8.65 19.73 -10.88
C ASN A 96 8.51 18.43 -11.69
N TRP A 97 7.49 17.62 -11.40
CA TRP A 97 7.35 16.29 -11.95
C TRP A 97 7.12 16.22 -13.47
N VAL A 98 6.66 17.30 -14.10
CA VAL A 98 6.50 17.37 -15.56
C VAL A 98 7.73 17.94 -16.29
N ALA A 99 8.71 18.45 -15.57
CA ALA A 99 9.90 19.08 -16.15
C ALA A 99 10.69 18.18 -17.11
N PRO A 100 10.73 16.83 -16.99
CA PRO A 100 11.34 15.98 -18.02
C PRO A 100 10.76 16.14 -19.43
N TRP A 101 9.55 16.69 -19.55
CA TRP A 101 8.84 16.86 -20.82
C TRP A 101 8.44 18.32 -21.10
N ARG A 102 8.12 19.07 -20.06
CA ARG A 102 7.61 20.45 -20.12
C ARG A 102 8.19 21.28 -18.96
N PRO A 103 9.47 21.68 -19.03
CA PRO A 103 10.14 22.36 -17.92
C PRO A 103 9.55 23.74 -17.61
N GLU A 104 8.83 24.36 -18.57
CA GLU A 104 8.15 25.64 -18.42
C GLU A 104 6.82 25.58 -17.65
N GLU A 105 6.27 24.39 -17.46
CA GLU A 105 5.00 24.16 -16.81
C GLU A 105 5.20 23.58 -15.40
N THR A 106 4.41 23.99 -14.44
CA THR A 106 4.55 23.57 -13.02
C THR A 106 3.20 23.20 -12.41
N PRO A 107 2.56 22.09 -12.84
CA PRO A 107 1.22 21.74 -12.37
C PRO A 107 1.18 21.31 -10.91
N GLY A 108 2.24 20.75 -10.36
CA GLY A 108 2.29 20.19 -9.01
C GLY A 108 2.73 21.22 -7.95
N THR A 109 2.16 22.42 -7.97
CA THR A 109 2.54 23.48 -7.03
C THR A 109 1.80 23.40 -5.70
N PHE A 110 2.49 23.78 -4.64
CA PHE A 110 1.95 23.87 -3.29
C PHE A 110 2.60 25.02 -2.49
N GLN A 111 1.99 25.39 -1.38
CA GLN A 111 2.54 26.33 -0.40
C GLN A 111 2.71 25.64 0.96
N ILE A 112 3.62 26.15 1.77
CA ILE A 112 3.78 25.78 3.16
C ILE A 112 3.11 26.86 4.02
N ALA A 113 2.35 26.47 5.04
CA ALA A 113 1.86 27.40 6.05
C ALA A 113 2.55 27.09 7.39
N VAL A 114 2.96 28.14 8.09
CA VAL A 114 3.56 28.10 9.44
C VAL A 114 2.61 28.85 10.38
N ASP A 115 2.08 28.15 11.38
CA ASP A 115 1.09 28.68 12.33
C ASP A 115 -0.13 29.35 11.62
N GLY A 116 -0.63 28.66 10.57
CA GLY A 116 -1.76 29.12 9.75
C GLY A 116 -1.44 30.23 8.74
N LYS A 117 -0.21 30.78 8.75
CA LYS A 117 0.20 31.81 7.79
C LYS A 117 0.92 31.14 6.62
N LYS A 118 0.34 31.22 5.43
CA LYS A 118 0.96 30.71 4.19
C LYS A 118 2.18 31.55 3.81
N LEU A 119 3.25 30.85 3.40
CA LEU A 119 4.41 31.48 2.79
C LEU A 119 4.04 32.00 1.39
N GLU A 120 4.73 33.03 0.93
CA GLU A 120 4.56 33.54 -0.43
C GLU A 120 5.24 32.64 -1.47
N THR A 121 6.29 31.92 -1.06
CA THR A 121 7.02 30.97 -1.90
C THR A 121 6.08 29.85 -2.37
N VAL A 122 6.05 29.67 -3.70
CA VAL A 122 5.40 28.54 -4.34
C VAL A 122 6.44 27.44 -4.57
N PHE A 123 6.21 26.28 -4.01
CA PHE A 123 7.06 25.09 -4.12
C PHE A 123 6.60 24.16 -5.23
N GLY A 124 7.45 23.18 -5.60
CA GLY A 124 7.20 22.23 -6.70
C GLY A 124 7.53 22.81 -8.08
N THR A 125 8.32 23.86 -8.13
CA THR A 125 8.70 24.59 -9.37
C THR A 125 10.13 24.33 -9.82
N ASN A 126 10.97 23.71 -8.99
CA ASN A 126 12.36 23.38 -9.35
C ASN A 126 12.39 22.22 -10.37
N GLY A 127 13.46 22.09 -11.12
CA GLY A 127 13.72 21.14 -12.21
C GLY A 127 13.17 19.70 -12.11
N ALA A 128 13.68 18.84 -12.95
CA ALA A 128 13.18 17.46 -13.09
C ALA A 128 13.58 16.53 -11.95
N GLU A 129 14.69 16.84 -11.28
CA GLU A 129 15.23 16.02 -10.20
C GLU A 129 14.74 16.48 -8.82
N TRP A 130 14.69 15.54 -7.88
CA TRP A 130 14.44 15.87 -6.49
C TRP A 130 15.54 16.74 -5.93
N SER A 131 15.20 17.93 -5.44
CA SER A 131 16.16 18.91 -4.91
C SER A 131 15.53 19.78 -3.84
N TRP A 132 16.37 20.47 -3.06
CA TRP A 132 15.92 21.41 -2.05
C TRP A 132 15.56 22.76 -2.68
N GLN A 133 14.28 23.11 -2.63
CA GLN A 133 13.80 24.44 -3.01
C GLN A 133 13.78 25.33 -1.79
N ALA A 134 14.54 26.44 -1.83
CA ALA A 134 14.56 27.42 -0.75
C ALA A 134 13.29 28.27 -0.78
N GLY A 135 12.66 28.42 0.37
CA GLY A 135 11.58 29.35 0.62
C GLY A 135 12.05 30.63 1.29
N GLU A 136 11.14 31.41 1.83
CA GLU A 136 11.43 32.60 2.63
C GLU A 136 11.88 32.26 4.06
N THR A 137 12.18 33.26 4.82
CA THR A 137 12.49 33.18 6.27
C THR A 137 11.19 33.38 7.05
N VAL A 138 10.97 32.58 8.08
CA VAL A 138 9.83 32.66 8.99
C VAL A 138 10.30 33.02 10.40
N GLU A 139 9.55 33.85 11.12
CA GLU A 139 9.79 34.17 12.51
C GLU A 139 9.00 33.23 13.43
N ILE A 140 9.70 32.59 14.37
CA ILE A 140 9.13 31.74 15.41
C ILE A 140 9.22 32.47 16.73
N ALA A 141 8.10 32.65 17.42
CA ALA A 141 8.08 33.37 18.71
C ALA A 141 8.65 32.49 19.82
N GLU A 142 9.46 33.11 20.71
CA GLU A 142 10.11 32.45 21.85
C GLU A 142 9.13 31.79 22.83
N ASP A 143 7.93 32.32 22.94
CA ASP A 143 6.87 31.83 23.83
C ASP A 143 5.95 30.78 23.19
N LYS A 144 6.15 30.50 21.88
CA LYS A 144 5.36 29.52 21.13
C LYS A 144 6.23 28.69 20.21
N LEU A 145 6.91 27.71 20.80
CA LEU A 145 7.81 26.82 20.05
C LEU A 145 7.09 25.62 19.40
N ASP A 146 5.91 25.22 19.88
CA ASP A 146 5.07 24.19 19.25
C ASP A 146 4.23 24.85 18.16
N VAL A 147 4.57 24.61 16.90
CA VAL A 147 4.05 25.32 15.73
C VAL A 147 3.41 24.35 14.74
N GLU A 148 2.20 24.66 14.27
CA GLU A 148 1.56 23.89 13.21
C GLU A 148 2.22 24.21 11.86
N ILE A 149 2.63 23.16 11.14
CA ILE A 149 3.09 23.21 9.75
C ILE A 149 2.03 22.56 8.88
N SER A 150 1.66 23.25 7.80
CA SER A 150 0.69 22.72 6.83
C SER A 150 1.27 22.70 5.42
N LEU A 151 0.96 21.66 4.66
CA LEU A 151 1.18 21.58 3.21
C LEU A 151 -0.13 21.87 2.50
N CYS A 152 -0.17 22.98 1.77
CA CYS A 152 -1.36 23.48 1.09
C CYS A 152 -1.25 23.25 -0.42
N ASP A 153 -1.92 22.24 -0.93
CA ASP A 153 -1.98 21.98 -2.38
C ASP A 153 -2.71 23.12 -3.11
N MET A 154 -2.19 23.51 -4.28
CA MET A 154 -2.76 24.60 -5.06
C MET A 154 -3.56 24.12 -6.27
N THR A 155 -3.35 22.88 -6.72
CA THR A 155 -3.79 22.46 -8.06
C THR A 155 -4.50 21.12 -8.13
N GLY A 156 -4.18 20.18 -7.24
CA GLY A 156 -4.62 18.79 -7.31
C GLY A 156 -3.92 17.98 -8.40
N PHE A 157 -2.81 18.48 -8.95
CA PHE A 157 -2.03 17.82 -9.98
C PHE A 157 -0.67 17.35 -9.48
N ASP A 158 -0.72 16.45 -8.49
CA ASP A 158 0.42 15.63 -8.06
C ASP A 158 1.64 16.41 -7.53
N GLY A 159 1.41 17.51 -6.79
CA GLY A 159 2.45 18.18 -6.01
C GLY A 159 3.11 17.20 -5.06
N ARG A 160 4.45 17.30 -4.87
CA ARG A 160 5.25 16.31 -4.13
C ARG A 160 6.16 16.95 -3.14
N VAL A 161 6.21 16.42 -1.94
CA VAL A 161 7.13 16.86 -0.91
C VAL A 161 7.67 15.66 -0.14
N ASP A 162 8.99 15.60 -0.01
CA ASP A 162 9.74 14.57 0.70
C ASP A 162 10.02 14.98 2.15
N ALA A 163 10.62 16.15 2.32
CA ALA A 163 10.95 16.67 3.65
C ALA A 163 10.98 18.20 3.66
N LEU A 164 10.86 18.77 4.86
CA LEU A 164 11.05 20.19 5.14
C LEU A 164 12.25 20.36 6.06
N VAL A 165 12.99 21.46 5.88
CA VAL A 165 14.05 21.87 6.80
C VAL A 165 13.85 23.34 7.15
N PHE A 166 13.89 23.64 8.46
CA PHE A 166 13.87 24.98 9.01
C PHE A 166 15.19 25.20 9.73
N THR A 167 15.95 26.24 9.38
CA THR A 167 17.29 26.48 9.93
C THR A 167 17.51 27.94 10.27
N ALA A 168 17.99 28.20 11.47
CA ALA A 168 18.43 29.53 11.94
C ALA A 168 19.97 29.67 12.02
N ASP A 169 20.71 28.57 11.90
CA ASP A 169 22.17 28.50 12.01
C ASP A 169 22.92 28.50 10.66
N GLY A 170 22.14 28.65 9.54
CA GLY A 170 22.72 28.68 8.20
C GLY A 170 23.04 27.28 7.63
N PHE A 171 22.56 26.23 8.27
CA PHE A 171 22.64 24.86 7.71
C PHE A 171 21.99 24.80 6.33
N VAL A 172 22.66 24.17 5.37
CA VAL A 172 22.12 23.87 4.05
C VAL A 172 21.95 22.36 3.96
N PRO A 173 20.72 21.87 3.76
CA PRO A 173 20.48 20.42 3.70
C PRO A 173 21.21 19.80 2.50
N PRO A 174 21.82 18.61 2.67
CA PRO A 174 22.56 17.94 1.59
C PRO A 174 21.62 17.40 0.53
N GLU A 175 22.07 17.33 -0.73
CA GLU A 175 21.34 16.69 -1.83
C GLU A 175 21.56 15.17 -1.86
N GLU A 176 22.71 14.72 -1.38
CA GLU A 176 23.13 13.32 -1.45
C GLU A 176 22.31 12.45 -0.49
N ILE A 177 21.67 11.39 -1.00
CA ILE A 177 20.80 10.48 -0.23
C ILE A 177 21.54 9.88 0.97
N ASP A 178 22.78 9.42 0.78
CA ASP A 178 23.56 8.81 1.87
C ASP A 178 23.91 9.82 2.97
N ALA A 179 24.06 11.09 2.64
CA ALA A 179 24.26 12.15 3.62
C ALA A 179 22.96 12.52 4.37
N MET A 180 21.80 12.34 3.74
CA MET A 180 20.49 12.58 4.37
C MET A 180 20.08 11.46 5.36
N LYS A 181 20.47 10.20 5.12
CA LYS A 181 20.04 9.06 5.95
C LYS A 181 20.23 9.27 7.46
N PRO A 182 21.43 9.65 7.96
CA PRO A 182 21.62 9.88 9.40
C PRO A 182 20.79 11.05 9.93
N LEU A 183 20.57 12.10 9.13
CA LEU A 183 19.76 13.26 9.49
C LEU A 183 18.30 12.90 9.67
N ARG A 184 17.75 12.08 8.77
CA ARG A 184 16.38 11.57 8.82
C ARG A 184 16.14 10.69 10.05
N LEU A 185 17.08 9.80 10.39
CA LEU A 185 16.99 8.96 11.58
C LEU A 185 17.06 9.80 12.87
N GLU A 186 17.97 10.77 12.93
CA GLU A 186 18.10 11.69 14.06
C GLU A 186 16.80 12.50 14.28
N ALA A 187 16.26 13.09 13.21
CA ALA A 187 15.04 13.88 13.27
C ALA A 187 13.82 13.11 13.79
N ARG A 188 13.78 11.80 13.56
CA ARG A 188 12.72 10.90 14.03
C ARG A 188 13.04 10.23 15.37
N GLY A 189 14.22 10.45 15.94
CA GLY A 189 14.69 9.74 17.13
C GLY A 189 14.82 8.22 16.92
N LEU A 190 15.11 7.78 15.68
CA LEU A 190 15.20 6.38 15.31
C LEU A 190 16.64 5.87 15.35
N SER A 191 16.81 4.60 15.71
CA SER A 191 18.10 3.90 15.63
C SER A 191 18.47 3.59 14.16
N ALA A 192 19.77 3.65 13.86
CA ALA A 192 20.32 3.13 12.61
C ALA A 192 20.26 1.59 12.53
N GLU A 193 20.09 0.92 13.67
CA GLU A 193 20.00 -0.54 13.74
C GLU A 193 18.58 -1.04 13.45
N TYR A 194 18.49 -2.22 12.83
CA TYR A 194 17.23 -2.90 12.61
C TYR A 194 16.82 -3.71 13.84
N ARG A 195 15.65 -3.45 14.40
CA ARG A 195 15.07 -4.21 15.49
C ARG A 195 14.56 -5.56 14.99
N THR A 196 15.07 -6.66 15.56
CA THR A 196 14.54 -7.99 15.26
C THR A 196 13.12 -8.12 15.82
N VAL A 197 12.18 -8.50 14.96
CA VAL A 197 10.76 -8.65 15.33
C VAL A 197 10.52 -9.91 16.16
N GLY A 198 9.38 -9.96 16.88
CA GLY A 198 8.93 -11.15 17.62
C GLY A 198 9.91 -11.61 18.72
N ASP A 199 10.57 -10.67 19.41
CA ASP A 199 11.54 -10.96 20.48
C ASP A 199 12.62 -12.00 20.09
N GLY A 200 13.09 -11.90 18.84
CA GLY A 200 14.11 -12.82 18.30
C GLY A 200 13.53 -14.09 17.67
N LYS A 201 12.24 -14.13 17.39
CA LYS A 201 11.57 -15.26 16.71
C LYS A 201 12.25 -15.55 15.36
N VAL A 202 12.54 -16.83 15.14
CA VAL A 202 12.98 -17.34 13.82
C VAL A 202 11.76 -17.91 13.11
N TYR A 203 11.37 -17.31 12.00
CA TYR A 203 10.26 -17.80 11.18
C TYR A 203 10.69 -19.03 10.36
N ASP A 204 9.75 -19.94 10.15
CA ASP A 204 9.97 -21.06 9.21
C ASP A 204 10.00 -20.55 7.76
N LEU A 205 9.14 -19.56 7.47
CA LEU A 205 9.08 -18.89 6.17
C LEU A 205 8.87 -17.37 6.36
N VAL A 206 9.72 -16.57 5.72
CA VAL A 206 9.50 -15.12 5.55
C VAL A 206 9.06 -14.87 4.11
N VAL A 207 7.83 -14.40 3.94
CA VAL A 207 7.26 -14.03 2.64
C VAL A 207 7.36 -12.52 2.48
N VAL A 208 8.07 -12.05 1.46
CA VAL A 208 8.17 -10.64 1.11
C VAL A 208 7.35 -10.37 -0.15
N GLY A 209 6.41 -9.41 -0.05
CA GLY A 209 5.42 -9.10 -1.06
C GLY A 209 4.06 -9.76 -0.78
N GLY A 210 3.10 -8.97 -0.29
CA GLY A 210 1.73 -9.40 0.03
C GLY A 210 0.76 -9.31 -1.16
N GLY A 211 1.26 -9.42 -2.40
CA GLY A 211 0.42 -9.62 -3.58
C GLY A 211 -0.36 -10.94 -3.54
N ILE A 212 -1.11 -11.26 -4.60
CA ILE A 212 -1.89 -12.52 -4.64
C ILE A 212 -0.98 -13.75 -4.43
N ALA A 213 0.21 -13.78 -5.03
CA ALA A 213 1.16 -14.88 -4.88
C ALA A 213 1.66 -15.02 -3.44
N GLY A 214 2.13 -13.92 -2.82
CA GLY A 214 2.67 -13.98 -1.46
C GLY A 214 1.61 -14.22 -0.41
N THR A 215 0.40 -13.66 -0.56
CA THR A 215 -0.72 -13.95 0.34
C THR A 215 -1.09 -15.44 0.27
N ALA A 216 -1.13 -16.04 -0.94
CA ALA A 216 -1.37 -17.48 -1.09
C ALA A 216 -0.25 -18.32 -0.47
N ALA A 217 1.04 -17.91 -0.63
CA ALA A 217 2.17 -18.60 -0.03
C ALA A 217 2.12 -18.57 1.50
N ALA A 218 1.85 -17.42 2.09
CA ALA A 218 1.72 -17.26 3.53
C ALA A 218 0.58 -18.10 4.11
N LEU A 219 -0.61 -18.03 3.49
CA LEU A 219 -1.77 -18.83 3.90
C LEU A 219 -1.50 -20.35 3.77
N SER A 220 -0.92 -20.77 2.63
CA SER A 220 -0.57 -22.18 2.41
C SER A 220 0.41 -22.70 3.46
N ALA A 221 1.49 -21.98 3.70
CA ALA A 221 2.49 -22.33 4.69
C ALA A 221 1.91 -22.37 6.11
N ALA A 222 1.15 -21.36 6.50
CA ALA A 222 0.55 -21.27 7.84
C ALA A 222 -0.43 -22.42 8.10
N ARG A 223 -1.29 -22.76 7.15
CA ARG A 223 -2.24 -23.88 7.27
C ARG A 223 -1.57 -25.25 7.29
N LEU A 224 -0.31 -25.32 6.84
CA LEU A 224 0.56 -26.49 6.98
C LEU A 224 1.41 -26.45 8.26
N GLY A 225 1.16 -25.48 9.16
CA GLY A 225 1.76 -25.42 10.50
C GLY A 225 3.09 -24.68 10.59
N LEU A 226 3.43 -23.83 9.62
CA LEU A 226 4.63 -22.99 9.66
C LEU A 226 4.37 -21.70 10.45
N ALA A 227 5.42 -21.22 11.13
CA ALA A 227 5.47 -19.84 11.62
C ALA A 227 5.89 -18.93 10.46
N VAL A 228 5.05 -17.97 10.08
CA VAL A 228 5.21 -17.15 8.89
C VAL A 228 5.28 -15.66 9.24
N ALA A 229 6.25 -14.94 8.67
CA ALA A 229 6.15 -13.48 8.54
C ALA A 229 5.69 -13.15 7.12
N LEU A 230 4.63 -12.34 6.99
CA LEU A 230 4.17 -11.77 5.73
C LEU A 230 4.46 -10.28 5.72
N VAL A 231 5.42 -9.85 4.88
CA VAL A 231 5.91 -8.47 4.82
C VAL A 231 5.43 -7.82 3.52
N GLN A 232 4.69 -6.72 3.64
CA GLN A 232 4.10 -5.99 2.52
C GLN A 232 4.43 -4.50 2.61
N ASP A 233 4.92 -3.91 1.52
CA ASP A 233 5.30 -2.50 1.43
C ASP A 233 4.12 -1.51 1.28
N ARG A 234 2.91 -2.02 1.11
CA ARG A 234 1.68 -1.22 0.95
C ARG A 234 0.71 -1.44 2.12
N PRO A 235 -0.27 -0.52 2.31
CA PRO A 235 -1.24 -0.63 3.39
C PRO A 235 -2.26 -1.77 3.20
N VAL A 236 -2.36 -2.34 1.99
CA VAL A 236 -3.30 -3.41 1.66
C VAL A 236 -2.62 -4.59 0.99
N LEU A 237 -3.20 -5.77 1.15
CA LEU A 237 -2.79 -6.99 0.45
C LEU A 237 -3.43 -7.09 -0.93
N GLY A 238 -2.76 -7.79 -1.87
CA GLY A 238 -3.30 -8.09 -3.20
C GLY A 238 -2.44 -7.58 -4.36
N GLY A 239 -1.51 -6.65 -4.11
CA GLY A 239 -0.65 -6.08 -5.16
C GLY A 239 -1.48 -5.49 -6.31
N ASN A 240 -1.22 -5.87 -7.56
CA ASN A 240 -1.99 -5.37 -8.71
C ASN A 240 -3.50 -5.70 -8.63
N GLY A 241 -3.89 -6.73 -7.87
CA GLY A 241 -5.30 -7.07 -7.62
C GLY A 241 -5.94 -6.35 -6.44
N SER A 242 -5.30 -5.32 -5.88
CA SER A 242 -5.84 -4.47 -4.81
C SER A 242 -6.62 -3.27 -5.32
N SER A 243 -7.27 -2.56 -4.42
CA SER A 243 -7.94 -1.28 -4.69
C SER A 243 -6.99 -0.17 -5.15
N GLU A 244 -5.68 -0.31 -4.91
CA GLU A 244 -4.68 0.68 -5.30
C GLU A 244 -4.32 0.63 -6.78
N VAL A 245 -4.33 -0.57 -7.40
CA VAL A 245 -3.94 -0.76 -8.82
C VAL A 245 -5.10 -1.20 -9.70
N ARG A 246 -6.08 -1.88 -9.11
CA ARG A 246 -7.38 -2.22 -9.72
C ARG A 246 -7.32 -3.08 -10.97
N VAL A 247 -6.48 -4.13 -10.95
CA VAL A 247 -6.44 -5.16 -12.00
C VAL A 247 -7.29 -6.36 -11.59
N GLY A 248 -8.21 -6.79 -12.46
CA GLY A 248 -9.06 -7.97 -12.23
C GLY A 248 -8.27 -9.28 -12.23
N LEU A 249 -8.67 -10.24 -11.40
CA LEU A 249 -8.08 -11.57 -11.34
C LEU A 249 -8.66 -12.45 -12.45
N ASN A 250 -7.86 -12.72 -13.47
CA ASN A 250 -8.26 -13.56 -14.60
C ASN A 250 -7.62 -14.94 -14.51
N HIS A 251 -8.25 -15.88 -15.13
CA HIS A 251 -7.79 -17.20 -15.48
C HIS A 251 -8.36 -18.34 -14.63
N PHE A 252 -8.17 -19.61 -15.13
CA PHE A 252 -8.72 -20.80 -14.49
C PHE A 252 -7.83 -21.28 -13.33
N LEU A 253 -8.45 -21.92 -12.38
CA LEU A 253 -7.85 -22.56 -11.21
C LEU A 253 -8.27 -24.03 -11.19
N ASN A 254 -7.67 -24.83 -10.32
CA ASN A 254 -8.10 -26.19 -10.03
C ASN A 254 -8.04 -27.12 -11.26
N LEU A 255 -6.98 -26.96 -12.05
CA LEU A 255 -6.76 -27.73 -13.28
C LEU A 255 -6.03 -29.06 -13.00
N PRO A 256 -6.24 -30.11 -13.85
CA PRO A 256 -5.39 -31.30 -13.80
C PRO A 256 -3.90 -30.94 -13.96
N PRO A 257 -2.95 -31.70 -13.35
CA PRO A 257 -3.17 -32.92 -12.57
C PRO A 257 -3.48 -32.66 -11.10
N TYR A 258 -3.60 -31.39 -10.67
CA TYR A 258 -3.79 -30.99 -9.27
C TYR A 258 -5.08 -30.16 -9.06
N PRO A 259 -6.28 -30.80 -9.16
CA PRO A 259 -7.55 -30.07 -9.13
C PRO A 259 -7.86 -29.39 -7.76
N ASN A 260 -7.10 -29.67 -6.73
CA ASN A 260 -7.20 -29.01 -5.43
C ASN A 260 -6.20 -27.85 -5.24
N LEU A 261 -5.31 -27.62 -6.20
CA LEU A 261 -4.43 -26.47 -6.24
C LEU A 261 -5.22 -25.25 -6.76
N GLY A 262 -5.17 -24.16 -6.05
CA GLY A 262 -5.96 -22.95 -6.33
C GLY A 262 -7.14 -22.71 -5.38
N ASN A 263 -7.38 -23.61 -4.41
CA ASN A 263 -8.48 -23.47 -3.45
C ASN A 263 -8.33 -22.23 -2.55
N LEU A 264 -7.12 -21.87 -2.13
CA LEU A 264 -6.87 -20.64 -1.40
C LEU A 264 -6.91 -19.42 -2.33
N THR A 265 -6.28 -19.54 -3.49
CA THR A 265 -6.23 -18.47 -4.49
C THR A 265 -7.63 -18.02 -4.93
N ALA A 266 -8.58 -18.94 -5.02
CA ALA A 266 -9.98 -18.65 -5.36
C ALA A 266 -10.67 -17.67 -4.38
N LEU A 267 -10.19 -17.60 -3.15
CA LEU A 267 -10.73 -16.70 -2.12
C LEU A 267 -10.13 -15.29 -2.18
N LEU A 268 -8.95 -15.13 -2.79
CA LEU A 268 -8.16 -13.88 -2.71
C LEU A 268 -8.71 -12.72 -3.55
N GLY A 269 -9.71 -12.96 -4.37
CA GLY A 269 -10.34 -11.90 -5.15
C GLY A 269 -11.42 -12.42 -6.08
N PRO A 270 -12.28 -11.53 -6.60
CA PRO A 270 -13.33 -11.91 -7.53
C PRO A 270 -12.74 -12.40 -8.84
N HIS A 271 -13.35 -13.44 -9.41
CA HIS A 271 -13.06 -13.86 -10.78
C HIS A 271 -13.80 -12.92 -11.73
N HIS A 272 -13.10 -12.41 -12.72
CA HIS A 272 -13.63 -11.49 -13.72
C HIS A 272 -14.42 -10.31 -13.13
N GLY A 273 -13.86 -9.20 -13.04
CA GLY A 273 -14.56 -8.00 -12.65
C GLY A 273 -14.24 -6.81 -13.52
N GLY A 274 -13.34 -7.01 -14.47
CA GLY A 274 -12.74 -5.93 -15.24
C GLY A 274 -11.70 -5.17 -14.41
N ASN A 275 -11.04 -4.26 -15.09
CA ASN A 275 -10.03 -3.39 -14.52
C ASN A 275 -10.63 -2.00 -14.24
N ALA A 276 -9.93 -1.18 -13.47
CA ALA A 276 -10.31 0.20 -13.12
C ALA A 276 -11.75 0.33 -12.57
N ARG A 277 -12.26 -0.68 -11.84
CA ARG A 277 -13.56 -0.66 -11.17
C ARG A 277 -13.48 0.12 -9.86
N GLU A 278 -14.61 0.30 -9.18
CA GLU A 278 -14.66 0.89 -7.85
C GLU A 278 -13.78 0.11 -6.86
N ALA A 279 -13.24 0.78 -5.86
CA ALA A 279 -12.29 0.18 -4.90
C ALA A 279 -12.85 -1.06 -4.20
N GLU A 280 -14.11 -1.03 -3.81
CA GLU A 280 -14.83 -2.09 -3.10
C GLU A 280 -14.90 -3.39 -3.90
N HIS A 281 -14.85 -3.29 -5.23
CA HIS A 281 -14.83 -4.45 -6.12
C HIS A 281 -13.65 -5.38 -5.83
N TYR A 282 -12.51 -4.82 -5.44
CA TYR A 282 -11.26 -5.57 -5.21
C TYR A 282 -11.18 -6.25 -3.85
N ARG A 283 -12.08 -5.94 -2.92
CA ARG A 283 -12.30 -6.65 -1.65
C ARG A 283 -11.03 -6.84 -0.82
N ASP A 284 -10.22 -5.79 -0.63
CA ASP A 284 -8.96 -5.86 0.15
C ASP A 284 -9.18 -6.45 1.54
N GLY A 285 -10.29 -6.12 2.19
CA GLY A 285 -10.65 -6.65 3.50
C GLY A 285 -10.78 -8.18 3.55
N VAL A 286 -11.10 -8.85 2.43
CA VAL A 286 -11.17 -10.32 2.40
C VAL A 286 -9.79 -10.94 2.60
N ARG A 287 -8.75 -10.35 2.02
CA ARG A 287 -7.38 -10.84 2.18
C ARG A 287 -6.87 -10.64 3.61
N ALA A 288 -7.15 -9.47 4.18
CA ALA A 288 -6.84 -9.19 5.58
C ALA A 288 -7.58 -10.17 6.52
N GLU A 289 -8.87 -10.42 6.29
CA GLU A 289 -9.67 -11.41 7.01
C GLU A 289 -9.04 -12.82 6.96
N LEU A 290 -8.66 -13.28 5.76
CA LEU A 290 -8.06 -14.60 5.56
C LEU A 290 -6.73 -14.75 6.31
N VAL A 291 -5.89 -13.72 6.30
CA VAL A 291 -4.61 -13.71 7.03
C VAL A 291 -4.86 -13.68 8.55
N ALA A 292 -5.81 -12.88 9.02
CA ALA A 292 -6.15 -12.79 10.45
C ALA A 292 -6.72 -14.10 11.03
N LEU A 293 -7.21 -15.00 10.19
CA LEU A 293 -7.64 -16.35 10.61
C LEU A 293 -6.49 -17.27 11.01
N GLU A 294 -5.29 -16.99 10.52
CA GLU A 294 -4.11 -17.82 10.72
C GLU A 294 -3.23 -17.21 11.82
N THR A 295 -3.37 -17.68 13.06
CA THR A 295 -2.67 -17.14 14.24
C THR A 295 -1.15 -17.32 14.22
N ASN A 296 -0.63 -18.07 13.28
CA ASN A 296 0.79 -18.31 13.04
C ASN A 296 1.36 -17.48 11.87
N ILE A 297 0.58 -16.52 11.35
CA ILE A 297 1.08 -15.46 10.45
C ILE A 297 1.21 -14.16 11.23
N ASP A 298 2.41 -13.61 11.27
CA ASP A 298 2.65 -12.23 11.69
C ASP A 298 2.65 -11.35 10.43
N LEU A 299 1.64 -10.46 10.32
CA LEU A 299 1.46 -9.57 9.18
C LEU A 299 2.11 -8.21 9.46
N TYR A 300 2.97 -7.75 8.52
CA TYR A 300 3.62 -6.45 8.56
C TYR A 300 3.27 -5.67 7.29
N LEU A 301 2.34 -4.74 7.39
CA LEU A 301 1.97 -3.81 6.33
C LEU A 301 2.83 -2.54 6.38
N ASN A 302 2.95 -1.87 5.24
CA ASN A 302 3.76 -0.66 5.09
C ASN A 302 5.25 -0.87 5.39
N VAL A 303 5.78 -2.08 5.25
CA VAL A 303 7.19 -2.38 5.47
C VAL A 303 7.86 -2.72 4.14
N ARG A 304 8.71 -1.81 3.67
CA ARG A 304 9.51 -2.01 2.47
C ARG A 304 10.85 -2.63 2.82
N VAL A 305 11.09 -3.82 2.29
CA VAL A 305 12.40 -4.51 2.45
C VAL A 305 13.42 -3.81 1.56
N ASN A 306 14.54 -3.38 2.15
CA ASN A 306 15.62 -2.63 1.51
C ASN A 306 17.02 -3.20 1.79
N VAL A 307 17.15 -4.19 2.69
CA VAL A 307 18.42 -4.87 3.00
C VAL A 307 18.18 -6.36 3.14
N VAL A 308 19.13 -7.17 2.64
CA VAL A 308 19.20 -8.61 2.86
C VAL A 308 20.54 -8.97 3.49
N GLU A 309 20.48 -9.57 4.68
CA GLU A 309 21.65 -10.13 5.33
C GLU A 309 21.90 -11.55 4.81
N SER A 310 23.00 -11.77 4.13
CA SER A 310 23.34 -13.07 3.54
C SER A 310 24.81 -13.43 3.77
N ALA A 311 25.10 -14.70 3.67
CA ALA A 311 26.46 -15.22 3.70
C ALA A 311 26.70 -16.14 2.48
N LYS A 312 27.92 -16.16 1.96
CA LYS A 312 28.36 -17.13 0.95
C LYS A 312 29.08 -18.27 1.63
N ASN A 313 28.78 -19.50 1.23
CA ASN A 313 29.56 -20.67 1.62
C ASN A 313 30.79 -20.85 0.71
N ASP A 314 31.67 -21.80 1.05
CA ASP A 314 32.90 -22.08 0.30
C ASP A 314 32.64 -22.52 -1.15
N ALA A 315 31.44 -23.02 -1.46
CA ALA A 315 31.04 -23.40 -2.81
C ALA A 315 30.46 -22.22 -3.62
N GLY A 316 30.41 -21.04 -3.02
CA GLY A 316 29.88 -19.82 -3.64
C GLY A 316 28.35 -19.67 -3.57
N SER A 317 27.62 -20.64 -3.00
CA SER A 317 26.18 -20.52 -2.78
C SER A 317 25.87 -19.46 -1.72
N ILE A 318 24.81 -18.72 -1.93
CA ILE A 318 24.35 -17.66 -1.03
C ILE A 318 23.26 -18.22 -0.12
N ARG A 319 23.32 -17.88 1.17
CA ARG A 319 22.27 -18.16 2.15
C ARG A 319 21.79 -16.88 2.81
N ILE A 320 20.49 -16.62 2.77
CA ILE A 320 19.86 -15.49 3.45
C ILE A 320 19.70 -15.86 4.94
N ASN A 321 20.11 -14.96 5.82
CA ASN A 321 19.93 -15.06 7.28
C ASN A 321 18.74 -14.24 7.76
N ALA A 322 18.57 -13.04 7.21
CA ALA A 322 17.47 -12.15 7.51
C ALA A 322 17.17 -11.23 6.33
N VAL A 323 15.95 -10.72 6.28
CA VAL A 323 15.59 -9.55 5.47
C VAL A 323 15.27 -8.40 6.42
N CYS A 324 15.67 -7.19 6.02
CA CYS A 324 15.42 -5.99 6.80
C CYS A 324 14.64 -4.99 5.96
N GLY A 325 13.75 -4.26 6.62
CA GLY A 325 12.89 -3.29 5.97
C GLY A 325 12.56 -2.11 6.87
N GLU A 326 12.00 -1.10 6.26
CA GLU A 326 11.60 0.13 6.94
C GLU A 326 10.09 0.34 6.78
N ASN A 327 9.42 0.69 7.86
CA ASN A 327 8.01 1.08 7.79
C ASN A 327 7.91 2.43 7.11
N VAL A 328 7.23 2.48 5.96
CA VAL A 328 7.16 3.65 5.09
C VAL A 328 6.42 4.85 5.70
N ALA A 329 5.68 4.65 6.78
CA ALA A 329 4.95 5.73 7.47
C ALA A 329 5.70 6.24 8.72
N THR A 330 6.32 5.31 9.48
CA THR A 330 6.95 5.63 10.77
C THR A 330 8.47 5.68 10.71
N GLY A 331 9.08 5.13 9.66
CA GLY A 331 10.53 4.97 9.55
C GLY A 331 11.10 3.85 10.45
N GLU A 332 10.25 3.12 11.21
CA GLU A 332 10.72 2.04 12.08
C GLU A 332 11.45 0.96 11.25
N ARG A 333 12.65 0.58 11.71
CA ARG A 333 13.53 -0.36 11.02
C ARG A 333 13.41 -1.75 11.61
N LEU A 334 12.93 -2.71 10.81
CA LEU A 334 12.56 -4.05 11.23
C LEU A 334 13.42 -5.11 10.56
N ARG A 335 13.79 -6.16 11.32
CA ARG A 335 14.60 -7.29 10.88
C ARG A 335 13.86 -8.61 11.08
N PHE A 336 13.74 -9.39 10.03
CA PHE A 336 13.00 -10.66 9.98
C PHE A 336 13.98 -11.82 9.76
N VAL A 337 14.15 -12.65 10.80
CA VAL A 337 15.03 -13.83 10.75
C VAL A 337 14.21 -15.04 10.29
N GLY A 338 14.69 -15.76 9.28
CA GLY A 338 13.98 -16.90 8.71
C GLY A 338 14.88 -18.09 8.36
N ARG A 339 14.25 -19.28 8.27
CA ARG A 339 14.89 -20.49 7.74
C ARG A 339 14.87 -20.51 6.22
N THR A 340 13.69 -20.19 5.66
CA THR A 340 13.40 -20.07 4.24
C THR A 340 12.78 -18.70 3.96
N PHE A 341 13.00 -18.19 2.75
CA PHE A 341 12.47 -16.93 2.28
C PHE A 341 11.71 -17.13 0.98
N ALA A 342 10.66 -16.36 0.76
CA ALA A 342 9.92 -16.36 -0.51
C ALA A 342 9.87 -14.94 -1.06
N ASP A 343 10.46 -14.71 -2.24
CA ASP A 343 10.36 -13.48 -2.99
C ASP A 343 9.06 -13.48 -3.80
N CYS A 344 8.06 -12.74 -3.33
CA CYS A 344 6.77 -12.52 -3.97
C CYS A 344 6.55 -11.04 -4.31
N THR A 345 7.64 -10.25 -4.35
CA THR A 345 7.59 -8.80 -4.58
C THR A 345 7.17 -8.44 -6.01
N GLY A 346 7.32 -9.39 -6.93
CA GLY A 346 7.11 -9.19 -8.36
C GLY A 346 8.25 -8.45 -9.06
N ASP A 347 9.06 -7.71 -8.33
CA ASP A 347 10.26 -7.01 -8.83
C ASP A 347 11.56 -7.75 -8.46
N ALA A 348 11.44 -8.96 -7.87
CA ALA A 348 12.57 -9.75 -7.38
C ALA A 348 13.46 -8.98 -6.40
N THR A 349 12.85 -8.22 -5.50
CA THR A 349 13.57 -7.33 -4.57
C THR A 349 14.49 -8.13 -3.64
N VAL A 350 13.99 -9.21 -3.03
CA VAL A 350 14.79 -10.03 -2.11
C VAL A 350 15.92 -10.73 -2.86
N GLY A 351 15.61 -11.31 -4.01
CA GLY A 351 16.62 -11.96 -4.85
C GLY A 351 17.70 -10.99 -5.32
N GLY A 352 17.30 -9.82 -5.82
CA GLY A 352 18.24 -8.77 -6.26
C GLY A 352 19.17 -8.30 -5.15
N LEU A 353 18.62 -8.00 -3.96
CA LEU A 353 19.41 -7.59 -2.78
C LEU A 353 20.31 -8.71 -2.24
N ALA A 354 19.90 -9.97 -2.37
CA ALA A 354 20.69 -11.12 -1.95
C ALA A 354 21.83 -11.46 -2.92
N GLY A 355 21.80 -10.95 -4.16
CA GLY A 355 22.73 -11.32 -5.23
C GLY A 355 22.32 -12.60 -5.95
N ALA A 356 21.03 -12.90 -6.04
CA ALA A 356 20.51 -13.96 -6.88
C ALA A 356 20.71 -13.64 -8.36
N ASP A 357 20.93 -14.67 -9.16
CA ASP A 357 20.97 -14.52 -10.61
C ASP A 357 19.59 -14.14 -11.15
N PHE A 358 19.54 -13.16 -12.05
CA PHE A 358 18.31 -12.71 -12.70
C PHE A 358 18.51 -12.22 -14.14
N ARG A 359 17.40 -12.09 -14.87
CA ARG A 359 17.33 -11.45 -16.19
C ARG A 359 16.32 -10.29 -16.12
N MET A 360 16.50 -9.30 -17.01
CA MET A 360 15.57 -8.20 -17.25
C MET A 360 15.71 -7.80 -18.71
N GLY A 361 14.61 -7.41 -19.37
CA GLY A 361 14.57 -7.19 -20.81
C GLY A 361 14.29 -8.48 -21.59
N ARG A 362 14.46 -8.42 -22.92
CA ARG A 362 14.19 -9.56 -23.81
C ARG A 362 15.48 -10.29 -24.20
N GLU A 363 15.45 -11.61 -24.12
CA GLU A 363 16.51 -12.49 -24.60
C GLU A 363 16.54 -12.49 -26.13
N ALA A 364 17.72 -12.69 -26.70
CA ALA A 364 17.86 -12.92 -28.12
C ALA A 364 17.26 -14.28 -28.53
N LYS A 365 16.67 -14.35 -29.72
CA LYS A 365 16.13 -15.59 -30.29
C LYS A 365 17.09 -16.75 -30.23
N ALA A 366 18.36 -16.52 -30.55
CA ALA A 366 19.40 -17.55 -30.57
C ALA A 366 19.79 -18.05 -29.16
N GLU A 367 19.45 -17.33 -28.07
CA GLU A 367 19.84 -17.74 -26.71
C GLU A 367 19.00 -18.93 -26.22
N TYR A 368 17.70 -18.93 -26.52
CA TYR A 368 16.77 -19.98 -26.14
C TYR A 368 16.03 -20.63 -27.31
N ASP A 369 16.37 -20.26 -28.55
CA ASP A 369 15.72 -20.70 -29.79
C ASP A 369 14.22 -20.37 -29.85
N GLU A 370 13.79 -19.24 -29.26
CA GLU A 370 12.38 -18.85 -29.15
C GLU A 370 11.89 -18.11 -30.41
N PRO A 371 10.87 -18.64 -31.14
CA PRO A 371 10.35 -17.98 -32.35
C PRO A 371 9.82 -16.57 -32.16
N SER A 372 9.28 -16.25 -30.98
CA SER A 372 8.69 -14.96 -30.66
C SER A 372 9.67 -13.95 -30.05
N ALA A 373 10.89 -14.37 -29.73
CA ALA A 373 11.93 -13.48 -29.22
C ALA A 373 12.53 -12.60 -30.35
N PRO A 374 13.11 -11.42 -30.02
CA PRO A 374 13.79 -10.57 -30.99
C PRO A 374 15.11 -11.24 -31.48
N GLU A 375 15.60 -10.85 -32.66
CA GLU A 375 16.86 -11.38 -33.20
C GLU A 375 18.06 -11.04 -32.28
N GLU A 376 18.07 -9.86 -31.66
CA GLU A 376 19.07 -9.42 -30.69
C GLU A 376 18.41 -9.13 -29.34
N ALA A 377 19.11 -9.42 -28.25
CA ALA A 377 18.64 -9.10 -26.91
C ALA A 377 18.54 -7.56 -26.70
N ASP A 378 17.54 -7.12 -25.96
CA ASP A 378 17.36 -5.72 -25.63
C ASP A 378 16.80 -5.50 -24.21
N ALA A 379 16.72 -4.25 -23.79
CA ALA A 379 16.21 -3.89 -22.45
C ALA A 379 14.69 -3.75 -22.38
N MET A 380 13.95 -3.99 -23.49
CA MET A 380 12.50 -3.82 -23.49
C MET A 380 11.83 -4.82 -22.57
N THR A 381 10.87 -4.33 -21.79
CA THR A 381 9.99 -5.12 -20.92
C THR A 381 8.53 -4.88 -21.28
N MET A 382 7.62 -5.69 -20.82
CA MET A 382 6.23 -5.27 -20.74
C MET A 382 6.12 -4.14 -19.71
N GLY A 383 5.42 -3.07 -20.05
CA GLY A 383 5.38 -1.83 -19.28
C GLY A 383 4.48 -1.88 -18.04
N ALA A 384 4.25 -0.70 -17.49
CA ALA A 384 3.32 -0.52 -16.37
C ALA A 384 2.08 0.25 -16.79
N SER A 385 0.91 -0.15 -16.28
CA SER A 385 -0.35 0.56 -16.54
C SER A 385 -0.64 1.60 -15.47
N VAL A 386 -1.03 2.80 -15.93
CA VAL A 386 -1.72 3.80 -15.13
C VAL A 386 -3.17 3.82 -15.57
N GLN A 387 -3.99 3.05 -14.87
CA GLN A 387 -5.42 2.94 -15.17
C GLN A 387 -6.20 4.11 -14.57
N TRP A 388 -7.36 4.40 -15.14
CA TRP A 388 -8.22 5.48 -14.66
C TRP A 388 -9.68 5.24 -15.00
N ASN A 389 -10.58 5.86 -14.24
CA ASN A 389 -12.01 5.84 -14.55
C ASN A 389 -12.66 7.21 -14.30
N THR A 390 -13.89 7.33 -14.77
CA THR A 390 -14.75 8.47 -14.51
C THR A 390 -16.04 8.03 -13.83
N VAL A 391 -16.58 8.89 -12.98
CA VAL A 391 -17.87 8.70 -12.33
C VAL A 391 -18.90 9.69 -12.85
N GLU A 392 -20.16 9.30 -12.83
CA GLU A 392 -21.29 10.18 -13.16
C GLU A 392 -21.56 11.14 -11.99
N THR A 393 -22.09 12.31 -12.33
CA THR A 393 -22.45 13.37 -11.39
C THR A 393 -23.86 13.88 -11.70
N ASP A 394 -24.56 14.40 -10.71
CA ASP A 394 -25.89 14.99 -10.91
C ASP A 394 -25.81 16.28 -11.73
N ASP A 395 -24.76 17.06 -11.54
CA ASP A 395 -24.52 18.33 -12.22
C ASP A 395 -23.45 18.20 -13.31
N GLU A 396 -23.43 19.22 -14.20
CA GLU A 396 -22.37 19.37 -15.18
C GLU A 396 -21.04 19.70 -14.49
N THR A 397 -19.97 19.07 -14.95
CA THR A 397 -18.62 19.27 -14.42
C THR A 397 -17.68 19.82 -15.48
N THR A 398 -16.67 20.55 -15.04
CA THR A 398 -15.58 21.05 -15.88
C THR A 398 -14.28 20.30 -15.55
N PHE A 399 -13.31 20.46 -16.43
CA PHE A 399 -11.91 20.06 -16.20
C PHE A 399 -11.01 21.07 -16.90
N PRO A 400 -9.91 21.52 -16.31
CA PRO A 400 -9.05 22.54 -16.91
C PRO A 400 -8.34 22.05 -18.18
N GLU A 401 -7.93 22.97 -19.04
CA GLU A 401 -6.92 22.69 -20.05
C GLU A 401 -5.58 22.44 -19.35
N VAL A 402 -4.86 21.40 -19.76
CA VAL A 402 -3.60 20.95 -19.14
C VAL A 402 -2.47 20.95 -20.21
N PRO A 403 -1.85 22.10 -20.49
CA PRO A 403 -0.86 22.25 -21.56
C PRO A 403 0.40 21.40 -21.35
N TRP A 404 0.69 21.04 -20.09
CA TRP A 404 1.79 20.21 -19.64
C TRP A 404 1.58 18.71 -19.89
N ALA A 405 0.33 18.26 -20.07
CA ALA A 405 0.00 16.87 -20.33
C ALA A 405 0.22 16.49 -21.81
N ILE A 406 -0.05 15.22 -22.14
CA ILE A 406 -0.03 14.76 -23.53
C ILE A 406 -1.12 15.50 -24.31
N ARG A 407 -0.74 16.09 -25.46
CA ARG A 407 -1.64 16.91 -26.31
C ARG A 407 -2.30 16.04 -27.37
N PHE A 408 -3.60 15.77 -27.17
CA PHE A 408 -4.43 15.05 -28.14
C PHE A 408 -4.98 16.01 -29.20
N SER A 409 -5.22 15.45 -30.41
CA SER A 409 -5.95 16.09 -31.50
C SER A 409 -7.19 15.26 -31.89
N ALA A 410 -7.99 15.74 -32.81
CA ALA A 410 -9.13 14.97 -33.33
C ALA A 410 -8.71 13.66 -34.02
N GLU A 411 -7.50 13.59 -34.54
CA GLU A 411 -6.93 12.42 -35.23
C GLU A 411 -6.33 11.41 -34.21
N THR A 412 -5.83 11.89 -33.06
CA THR A 412 -5.10 11.05 -32.09
C THR A 412 -5.93 10.63 -30.91
N ILE A 413 -7.02 11.34 -30.62
CA ILE A 413 -7.94 10.96 -29.54
C ILE A 413 -8.66 9.65 -29.87
N ARG A 414 -8.74 8.76 -28.91
CA ARG A 414 -9.66 7.62 -28.91
C ARG A 414 -10.63 7.84 -27.77
N PRO A 415 -11.85 8.37 -28.03
CA PRO A 415 -12.77 8.77 -26.97
C PRO A 415 -13.09 7.64 -26.01
N SER A 416 -12.90 7.87 -24.71
CA SER A 416 -13.15 6.92 -23.64
C SER A 416 -13.54 7.62 -22.34
N THR A 417 -14.22 6.92 -21.44
CA THR A 417 -14.51 7.35 -20.07
C THR A 417 -13.69 6.59 -19.03
N HIS A 418 -12.79 5.73 -19.46
CA HIS A 418 -11.87 4.96 -18.61
C HIS A 418 -10.63 4.57 -19.42
N GLY A 419 -9.53 4.32 -18.74
CA GLY A 419 -8.33 3.68 -19.27
C GLY A 419 -8.12 2.32 -18.64
N ASP A 420 -7.98 1.29 -19.47
CA ASP A 420 -7.84 -0.10 -19.07
C ASP A 420 -6.36 -0.54 -19.16
N TRP A 421 -6.13 -1.84 -19.27
CA TRP A 421 -4.81 -2.46 -19.32
C TRP A 421 -3.92 -1.92 -20.46
N ASP A 422 -4.48 -1.45 -21.56
CA ASP A 422 -3.76 -0.91 -22.73
C ASP A 422 -3.17 0.50 -22.51
N TRP A 423 -3.51 1.14 -21.38
CA TRP A 423 -2.86 2.38 -20.92
C TRP A 423 -1.54 2.05 -20.24
N GLU A 424 -0.57 1.68 -21.03
CA GLU A 424 0.69 1.08 -20.62
C GLU A 424 1.88 1.88 -21.14
N ALA A 425 2.80 2.22 -20.23
CA ALA A 425 3.95 3.08 -20.49
C ALA A 425 5.26 2.44 -20.06
N GLY A 426 6.38 3.00 -20.52
CA GLY A 426 7.71 2.70 -20.03
C GLY A 426 8.30 1.36 -20.46
N MET A 427 7.89 0.81 -21.62
CA MET A 427 8.41 -0.47 -22.09
C MET A 427 9.92 -0.44 -22.38
N ASN A 428 10.46 0.72 -22.74
CA ASN A 428 11.88 0.95 -23.02
C ASN A 428 12.63 1.61 -21.84
N LEU A 429 12.01 1.61 -20.63
CA LEU A 429 12.58 2.18 -19.43
C LEU A 429 12.79 1.08 -18.37
N ASP A 430 13.69 1.32 -17.43
CA ASP A 430 13.88 0.42 -16.29
C ASP A 430 12.67 0.49 -15.36
N GLN A 431 11.94 -0.62 -15.22
CA GLN A 431 10.71 -0.69 -14.41
C GLN A 431 10.94 -0.46 -12.91
N ILE A 432 12.18 -0.43 -12.46
CA ILE A 432 12.56 -0.19 -11.07
C ILE A 432 13.16 1.20 -10.91
N ALA A 433 14.21 1.51 -11.67
CA ALA A 433 14.91 2.79 -11.56
C ALA A 433 14.05 3.97 -12.09
N ASP A 434 13.27 3.75 -13.15
CA ASP A 434 12.44 4.79 -13.78
C ASP A 434 10.96 4.73 -13.37
N VAL A 435 10.61 4.02 -12.27
CA VAL A 435 9.20 3.76 -11.89
C VAL A 435 8.38 5.04 -11.77
N GLU A 436 8.95 6.10 -11.19
CA GLU A 436 8.28 7.39 -11.03
C GLU A 436 8.03 8.06 -12.39
N ARG A 437 9.03 8.07 -13.26
CA ARG A 437 8.91 8.61 -14.63
C ARG A 437 7.88 7.86 -15.46
N ILE A 438 7.85 6.53 -15.35
CA ILE A 438 6.86 5.66 -16.03
C ILE A 438 5.44 6.00 -15.59
N ARG A 439 5.21 6.10 -14.28
CA ARG A 439 3.94 6.50 -13.70
C ARG A 439 3.52 7.90 -14.16
N ASP A 440 4.46 8.86 -14.14
CA ASP A 440 4.21 10.25 -14.51
C ASP A 440 3.81 10.39 -15.98
N LEU A 441 4.41 9.62 -16.87
CA LEU A 441 3.98 9.56 -18.26
C LEU A 441 2.52 9.08 -18.38
N GLY A 442 2.15 8.05 -17.61
CA GLY A 442 0.76 7.56 -17.54
C GLY A 442 -0.22 8.61 -16.99
N LEU A 443 0.16 9.37 -15.94
CA LEU A 443 -0.63 10.47 -15.39
C LEU A 443 -0.84 11.57 -16.46
N ARG A 444 0.22 11.98 -17.14
CA ARG A 444 0.13 12.97 -18.24
C ARG A 444 -0.81 12.51 -19.35
N ALA A 445 -0.79 11.21 -19.67
CA ALA A 445 -1.69 10.65 -20.68
C ALA A 445 -3.16 10.70 -20.22
N ALA A 446 -3.44 10.28 -18.98
CA ALA A 446 -4.79 10.27 -18.41
C ALA A 446 -5.38 11.68 -18.31
N TYR A 447 -4.62 12.64 -17.76
CA TYR A 447 -5.07 14.02 -17.62
C TYR A 447 -5.24 14.71 -18.98
N GLY A 448 -4.30 14.51 -19.92
CA GLY A 448 -4.40 15.07 -21.26
C GLY A 448 -5.62 14.55 -22.03
N HIS A 449 -5.85 13.23 -21.96
CA HIS A 449 -7.03 12.61 -22.56
C HIS A 449 -8.32 13.18 -21.97
N TRP A 450 -8.44 13.24 -20.64
CA TRP A 450 -9.65 13.73 -20.00
C TRP A 450 -9.88 15.22 -20.27
N SER A 451 -8.83 16.02 -20.28
CA SER A 451 -8.92 17.45 -20.68
C SER A 451 -9.44 17.60 -22.10
N TYR A 452 -8.95 16.81 -23.06
CA TYR A 452 -9.48 16.81 -24.43
C TYR A 452 -10.96 16.41 -24.46
N MET A 453 -11.32 15.32 -23.75
CA MET A 453 -12.71 14.84 -23.70
C MET A 453 -13.67 15.90 -23.16
N LYS A 454 -13.28 16.69 -22.16
CA LYS A 454 -14.11 17.73 -21.54
C LYS A 454 -14.18 19.02 -22.38
N ASN A 455 -13.10 19.41 -23.04
CA ASN A 455 -12.97 20.75 -23.63
C ASN A 455 -13.05 20.79 -25.17
N LYS A 456 -12.74 19.68 -25.85
CA LYS A 456 -12.60 19.66 -27.31
C LYS A 456 -13.53 18.67 -28.02
N THR A 457 -14.09 17.70 -27.28
CA THR A 457 -14.98 16.67 -27.86
C THR A 457 -16.32 17.29 -28.26
N THR A 458 -16.92 16.81 -29.36
CA THR A 458 -18.20 17.27 -29.89
C THR A 458 -19.20 16.12 -30.03
N GLY A 459 -20.46 16.43 -30.36
CA GLY A 459 -21.50 15.45 -30.60
C GLY A 459 -21.85 14.59 -29.38
N ASP A 460 -22.12 13.30 -29.61
CA ASP A 460 -22.57 12.36 -28.57
C ASP A 460 -21.57 12.21 -27.42
N TRP A 461 -20.28 12.30 -27.72
CA TRP A 461 -19.24 12.22 -26.69
C TRP A 461 -19.22 13.45 -25.79
N ALA A 462 -19.46 14.65 -26.33
CA ALA A 462 -19.59 15.84 -25.51
C ALA A 462 -20.77 15.72 -24.54
N ALA A 463 -21.92 15.23 -25.04
CA ALA A 463 -23.09 14.97 -24.19
C ALA A 463 -22.79 13.90 -23.11
N LYS A 464 -22.10 12.82 -23.47
CA LYS A 464 -21.77 11.72 -22.56
C LYS A 464 -20.84 12.14 -21.42
N VAL A 465 -19.85 13.01 -21.67
CA VAL A 465 -18.88 13.43 -20.66
C VAL A 465 -19.31 14.67 -19.85
N LYS A 466 -20.37 15.36 -20.25
CA LYS A 466 -20.84 16.61 -19.64
C LYS A 466 -21.05 16.48 -18.14
N LYS A 467 -21.71 15.39 -17.71
CA LYS A 467 -21.98 15.05 -16.32
C LYS A 467 -21.06 13.92 -15.82
N ARG A 468 -19.77 14.04 -16.09
CA ARG A 468 -18.74 13.10 -15.60
C ARG A 468 -17.52 13.86 -15.11
N LYS A 469 -16.87 13.32 -14.06
CA LYS A 469 -15.55 13.75 -13.58
C LYS A 469 -14.63 12.55 -13.45
N LEU A 470 -13.32 12.79 -13.34
CA LEU A 470 -12.39 11.75 -12.92
C LEU A 470 -12.81 11.22 -11.55
N GLY A 471 -13.01 9.93 -11.46
CA GLY A 471 -13.35 9.24 -10.22
C GLY A 471 -12.12 8.68 -9.54
N TRP A 472 -11.16 8.21 -10.36
CA TRP A 472 -9.91 7.64 -9.90
C TRP A 472 -8.89 7.59 -11.04
N VAL A 473 -7.63 7.85 -10.71
CA VAL A 473 -6.46 7.61 -11.55
C VAL A 473 -5.44 6.86 -10.69
N ALA A 474 -4.81 5.82 -11.23
CA ALA A 474 -3.81 5.07 -10.47
C ALA A 474 -2.54 5.90 -10.27
N TYR A 475 -2.16 6.18 -9.04
CA TYR A 475 -0.83 6.71 -8.74
C TYR A 475 0.18 5.59 -8.42
N VAL A 476 -0.29 4.35 -8.24
CA VAL A 476 0.56 3.16 -8.16
C VAL A 476 0.58 2.49 -9.53
N ALA A 477 1.75 2.43 -10.16
CA ALA A 477 1.91 1.84 -11.48
C ALA A 477 1.75 0.31 -11.45
N GLY A 478 0.83 -0.21 -12.25
CA GLY A 478 0.55 -1.64 -12.37
C GLY A 478 1.56 -2.36 -13.26
N LYS A 479 2.72 -2.75 -12.72
CA LYS A 479 3.81 -3.40 -13.44
C LYS A 479 3.45 -4.82 -13.88
N ARG A 480 3.90 -5.20 -15.08
CA ARG A 480 3.78 -6.55 -15.64
C ARG A 480 5.07 -7.34 -15.58
N GLU A 481 6.17 -6.67 -15.74
CA GLU A 481 7.50 -7.25 -15.81
C GLU A 481 8.53 -6.37 -15.10
N SER A 482 9.61 -6.99 -14.63
CA SER A 482 10.85 -6.39 -14.20
C SER A 482 11.92 -7.49 -14.14
N ARG A 483 12.63 -7.70 -13.02
CA ARG A 483 13.56 -8.79 -12.86
C ARG A 483 12.85 -10.15 -12.81
N ARG A 484 13.41 -11.14 -13.51
CA ARG A 484 13.03 -12.54 -13.47
C ARG A 484 14.22 -13.31 -12.87
N LEU A 485 14.04 -13.93 -11.70
CA LEU A 485 15.07 -14.72 -11.02
C LEU A 485 15.32 -16.01 -11.80
N LEU A 486 16.54 -16.52 -11.73
CA LEU A 486 16.89 -17.77 -12.38
C LEU A 486 16.87 -18.94 -11.40
N GLY A 487 16.06 -19.95 -11.74
CA GLY A 487 16.01 -21.25 -11.10
C GLY A 487 16.91 -22.28 -11.80
N ASP A 488 16.77 -23.55 -11.44
CA ASP A 488 17.47 -24.64 -12.11
C ASP A 488 16.90 -24.93 -13.51
N VAL A 489 15.69 -24.48 -13.77
CA VAL A 489 15.05 -24.48 -15.10
C VAL A 489 14.62 -23.05 -15.43
N VAL A 490 14.87 -22.62 -16.65
CA VAL A 490 14.29 -21.41 -17.25
C VAL A 490 13.20 -21.87 -18.21
N LEU A 491 11.94 -21.61 -17.91
CA LEU A 491 10.82 -21.97 -18.78
C LEU A 491 10.85 -21.13 -20.04
N ARG A 492 10.70 -21.76 -21.21
CA ARG A 492 10.80 -21.14 -22.53
C ARG A 492 9.52 -21.27 -23.35
N GLU A 493 9.42 -20.53 -24.47
CA GLU A 493 8.31 -20.61 -25.41
C GLU A 493 8.06 -22.05 -25.92
N GLN A 494 9.14 -22.79 -26.31
CA GLN A 494 9.02 -24.15 -26.79
C GLN A 494 8.44 -25.10 -25.75
N ASP A 495 8.87 -24.95 -24.48
CA ASP A 495 8.36 -25.79 -23.39
C ASP A 495 6.84 -25.65 -23.22
N ILE A 496 6.30 -24.47 -23.57
CA ILE A 496 4.88 -24.15 -23.53
C ILE A 496 4.19 -24.72 -24.77
N LEU A 497 4.72 -24.48 -25.96
CA LEU A 497 4.12 -24.90 -27.23
C LEU A 497 4.15 -26.42 -27.43
N ASP A 498 5.21 -27.07 -26.94
CA ASP A 498 5.41 -28.52 -27.03
C ASP A 498 4.78 -29.27 -25.84
N GLU A 499 4.16 -28.56 -24.88
CA GLU A 499 3.60 -29.12 -23.65
C GLU A 499 4.60 -30.02 -22.93
N THR A 500 5.87 -29.57 -22.81
CA THR A 500 7.00 -30.35 -22.27
C THR A 500 6.60 -31.02 -20.95
N PRO A 501 6.65 -32.38 -20.87
CA PRO A 501 6.21 -33.11 -19.69
C PRO A 501 7.29 -33.12 -18.60
N PHE A 502 7.39 -32.02 -17.85
CA PHE A 502 8.30 -31.94 -16.72
C PHE A 502 7.93 -32.92 -15.61
N GLU A 503 8.90 -33.66 -15.10
CA GLU A 503 8.67 -34.58 -13.98
C GLU A 503 8.25 -33.87 -12.70
N ASP A 504 8.68 -32.62 -12.52
CA ASP A 504 8.34 -31.70 -11.41
C ASP A 504 7.25 -30.71 -11.78
N ALA A 505 6.38 -31.06 -12.73
CA ALA A 505 5.19 -30.28 -13.08
C ALA A 505 4.39 -29.87 -11.83
N SER A 506 4.11 -28.59 -11.69
CA SER A 506 3.41 -28.02 -10.52
C SER A 506 2.14 -27.28 -10.91
N VAL A 507 2.22 -26.03 -11.28
CA VAL A 507 1.07 -25.18 -11.59
C VAL A 507 0.67 -25.30 -13.04
N THR A 508 -0.56 -25.72 -13.31
CA THR A 508 -1.12 -25.72 -14.67
C THR A 508 -1.73 -24.36 -14.99
N THR A 509 -1.37 -23.79 -16.13
CA THR A 509 -1.94 -22.54 -16.65
C THR A 509 -2.40 -22.70 -18.09
N THR A 510 -3.34 -21.85 -18.51
CA THR A 510 -3.92 -21.85 -19.85
C THR A 510 -3.97 -20.44 -20.45
N TRP A 511 -3.35 -19.46 -19.77
CA TRP A 511 -3.27 -18.10 -20.31
C TRP A 511 -2.41 -18.11 -21.57
N PRO A 512 -2.86 -17.50 -22.67
CA PRO A 512 -2.05 -17.47 -23.89
C PRO A 512 -0.72 -16.77 -23.64
N ILE A 513 0.27 -16.98 -24.49
CA ILE A 513 1.44 -16.13 -24.51
C ILE A 513 0.96 -14.75 -24.96
N ASP A 514 0.97 -13.81 -24.07
CA ASP A 514 0.38 -12.47 -24.21
C ASP A 514 1.49 -11.42 -24.06
N LEU A 515 2.13 -11.09 -25.18
CA LEU A 515 3.23 -10.15 -25.24
C LEU A 515 2.71 -8.76 -25.56
N HIS A 516 3.16 -7.78 -24.82
CA HIS A 516 2.79 -6.39 -24.99
C HIS A 516 3.89 -5.62 -25.72
N TYR A 517 3.48 -4.78 -26.65
CA TYR A 517 4.36 -3.91 -27.43
C TYR A 517 3.79 -2.51 -27.49
N PRO A 518 4.64 -1.46 -27.67
CA PRO A 518 4.13 -0.13 -27.93
C PRO A 518 3.20 -0.14 -29.14
N ALA A 519 2.01 0.44 -29.03
CA ALA A 519 1.06 0.51 -30.13
C ALA A 519 1.63 1.38 -31.28
N PRO A 520 1.75 0.88 -32.53
CA PRO A 520 2.43 1.60 -33.61
C PRO A 520 1.85 2.98 -33.93
N ASP A 521 0.54 3.13 -33.85
CA ASP A 521 -0.14 4.42 -34.02
C ASP A 521 0.16 5.39 -32.86
N ASN A 522 0.33 4.87 -31.63
CA ASN A 522 0.70 5.65 -30.46
C ASN A 522 2.17 6.09 -30.53
N VAL A 523 3.09 5.21 -30.97
CA VAL A 523 4.49 5.53 -31.24
C VAL A 523 4.58 6.65 -32.30
N LYS A 524 3.79 6.56 -33.36
CA LYS A 524 3.77 7.57 -34.42
C LYS A 524 3.21 8.92 -33.95
N ALA A 525 2.16 8.89 -33.12
CA ALA A 525 1.47 10.10 -32.65
C ALA A 525 2.22 10.80 -31.51
N PHE A 526 2.92 10.04 -30.66
CA PHE A 526 3.56 10.52 -29.43
C PHE A 526 4.96 9.92 -29.26
N PRO A 527 5.89 10.18 -30.19
CA PRO A 527 7.22 9.58 -30.15
C PRO A 527 7.99 9.96 -28.88
N GLY A 528 8.46 8.94 -28.13
CA GLY A 528 9.15 9.11 -26.85
C GLY A 528 8.22 9.39 -25.65
N GLU A 529 6.92 9.47 -25.91
CA GLU A 529 5.89 9.65 -24.87
C GLU A 529 4.79 8.58 -25.03
N GLU A 530 5.16 7.35 -25.43
CA GLU A 530 4.21 6.26 -25.68
C GLU A 530 3.57 5.79 -24.37
N PHE A 531 2.26 5.74 -24.38
CA PHE A 531 1.47 5.35 -23.20
C PHE A 531 0.42 4.27 -23.49
N ARG A 532 0.44 3.69 -24.68
CA ARG A 532 -0.49 2.63 -25.09
C ARG A 532 0.24 1.43 -25.66
N SER A 533 -0.31 0.26 -25.34
CA SER A 533 0.16 -1.02 -25.85
C SER A 533 -0.83 -1.70 -26.76
N ILE A 534 -0.30 -2.64 -27.53
CA ILE A 534 -1.04 -3.70 -28.19
C ILE A 534 -0.55 -5.05 -27.68
N CYS A 535 -1.44 -6.05 -27.72
CA CYS A 535 -1.06 -7.44 -27.46
C CYS A 535 -0.76 -8.18 -28.76
N LYS A 536 0.32 -8.99 -28.72
CA LYS A 536 0.52 -10.11 -29.64
C LYS A 536 0.28 -11.40 -28.87
N THR A 537 -0.84 -12.05 -29.16
CA THR A 537 -1.29 -13.22 -28.41
C THR A 537 -1.05 -14.48 -29.22
N THR A 538 -0.36 -15.47 -28.62
CA THR A 538 -0.22 -16.84 -29.17
C THR A 538 -1.05 -17.79 -28.34
N ARG A 539 -2.00 -18.47 -28.97
CA ARG A 539 -2.85 -19.48 -28.32
C ARG A 539 -2.00 -20.68 -27.89
N ILE A 540 -2.29 -21.24 -26.73
CA ILE A 540 -1.62 -22.41 -26.17
C ILE A 540 -2.64 -23.42 -25.64
N GLU A 541 -2.21 -24.66 -25.49
CA GLU A 541 -2.90 -25.67 -24.70
C GLU A 541 -2.49 -25.59 -23.21
N PRO A 542 -3.24 -26.21 -22.29
CA PRO A 542 -2.86 -26.22 -20.88
C PRO A 542 -1.51 -26.88 -20.66
N TYR A 543 -0.59 -26.21 -20.01
CA TYR A 543 0.74 -26.72 -19.69
C TYR A 543 1.09 -26.49 -18.22
N ALA A 544 2.10 -27.18 -17.71
CA ALA A 544 2.50 -27.09 -16.31
C ALA A 544 3.87 -26.41 -16.14
N ILE A 545 3.91 -25.47 -15.20
CA ILE A 545 5.15 -24.80 -14.77
C ILE A 545 5.92 -25.76 -13.85
N PRO A 546 7.22 -26.06 -14.12
CA PRO A 546 7.99 -26.94 -13.28
C PRO A 546 8.36 -26.28 -11.94
N TYR A 547 8.43 -27.07 -10.85
CA TYR A 547 8.82 -26.57 -9.53
C TYR A 547 10.20 -25.93 -9.53
N ARG A 548 11.14 -26.42 -10.36
CA ARG A 548 12.48 -25.84 -10.53
C ARG A 548 12.51 -24.40 -11.04
N CYS A 549 11.38 -23.85 -11.46
CA CYS A 549 11.21 -22.42 -11.74
C CYS A 549 10.82 -21.60 -10.51
N LEU A 550 10.57 -22.24 -9.36
CA LEU A 550 10.01 -21.59 -8.15
C LEU A 550 11.03 -21.45 -7.01
N TYR A 551 12.32 -21.69 -7.26
CA TYR A 551 13.40 -21.41 -6.32
C TYR A 551 14.65 -20.92 -7.04
N SER A 552 15.50 -20.16 -6.33
CA SER A 552 16.74 -19.60 -6.89
C SER A 552 17.81 -20.67 -7.06
N ARG A 553 18.55 -20.59 -8.20
CA ARG A 553 19.64 -21.54 -8.49
C ARG A 553 20.90 -21.30 -7.65
N ASN A 554 21.15 -20.08 -7.17
CA ASN A 554 22.37 -19.70 -6.45
C ASN A 554 22.11 -19.13 -5.04
N VAL A 555 20.85 -18.87 -4.64
CA VAL A 555 20.48 -18.54 -3.27
C VAL A 555 19.71 -19.72 -2.69
N GLU A 556 20.39 -20.51 -1.85
CA GLU A 556 19.99 -21.88 -1.51
C GLU A 556 18.67 -21.99 -0.73
N ASN A 557 18.27 -20.96 0.02
CA ASN A 557 17.04 -20.94 0.83
C ASN A 557 16.01 -19.92 0.35
N LEU A 558 16.06 -19.53 -0.94
CA LEU A 558 15.12 -18.59 -1.56
C LEU A 558 14.16 -19.30 -2.50
N LEU A 559 12.87 -19.27 -2.15
CA LEU A 559 11.74 -19.61 -2.99
C LEU A 559 11.23 -18.34 -3.71
N MET A 560 10.44 -18.50 -4.76
CA MET A 560 9.88 -17.37 -5.51
C MET A 560 8.51 -17.73 -6.12
N ALA A 561 7.59 -16.75 -6.13
CA ALA A 561 6.27 -16.92 -6.75
C ALA A 561 5.76 -15.60 -7.31
N GLY A 562 5.08 -15.67 -8.44
CA GLY A 562 4.54 -14.51 -9.16
C GLY A 562 5.25 -14.28 -10.48
N ARG A 563 5.34 -13.02 -10.93
CA ARG A 563 5.92 -12.68 -12.23
C ARG A 563 7.47 -12.71 -12.25
N ASN A 564 8.10 -12.83 -11.11
CA ASN A 564 9.56 -12.85 -10.94
C ASN A 564 10.19 -14.25 -10.90
N ILE A 565 9.45 -15.30 -11.31
CA ILE A 565 9.96 -16.67 -11.38
C ILE A 565 10.89 -16.87 -12.57
N SER A 566 11.49 -18.09 -12.66
CA SER A 566 12.50 -18.41 -13.68
C SER A 566 11.90 -18.74 -15.04
N VAL A 567 11.78 -17.71 -15.87
CA VAL A 567 11.19 -17.78 -17.22
C VAL A 567 11.88 -16.80 -18.15
N THR A 568 11.78 -17.05 -19.48
CA THR A 568 12.16 -16.06 -20.51
C THR A 568 11.11 -14.92 -20.56
N HIS A 569 11.42 -13.82 -21.25
CA HIS A 569 10.46 -12.75 -21.53
C HIS A 569 9.20 -13.30 -22.23
N VAL A 570 9.37 -14.18 -23.21
CA VAL A 570 8.27 -14.76 -23.97
C VAL A 570 7.40 -15.64 -23.09
N ALA A 571 8.00 -16.56 -22.32
CA ALA A 571 7.27 -17.41 -21.41
C ALA A 571 6.60 -16.63 -20.27
N LEU A 572 7.14 -15.50 -19.86
CA LEU A 572 6.50 -14.61 -18.88
C LEU A 572 5.11 -14.17 -19.34
N GLY A 573 4.88 -14.01 -20.65
CA GLY A 573 3.61 -13.61 -21.23
C GLY A 573 2.42 -14.46 -20.74
N THR A 574 2.64 -15.73 -20.40
CA THR A 574 1.59 -16.62 -19.91
C THR A 574 1.56 -16.79 -18.39
N VAL A 575 2.71 -16.74 -17.70
CA VAL A 575 2.77 -17.10 -16.28
C VAL A 575 2.47 -15.95 -15.33
N ARG A 576 2.54 -14.69 -15.80
CA ARG A 576 2.44 -13.47 -14.98
C ARG A 576 1.06 -13.17 -14.41
N VAL A 577 0.01 -13.84 -14.89
CA VAL A 577 -1.35 -13.56 -14.42
C VAL A 577 -1.53 -13.96 -12.95
N MET A 578 -2.25 -13.12 -12.21
CA MET A 578 -2.27 -13.20 -10.74
C MET A 578 -2.83 -14.49 -10.19
N ARG A 579 -3.79 -15.15 -10.84
CA ARG A 579 -4.30 -16.45 -10.39
C ARG A 579 -3.27 -17.55 -10.54
N THR A 580 -2.54 -17.57 -11.64
CA THR A 580 -1.38 -18.48 -11.80
C THR A 580 -0.34 -18.22 -10.71
N GLY A 581 -0.01 -16.94 -10.46
CA GLY A 581 0.88 -16.55 -9.35
C GLY A 581 0.38 -17.00 -7.97
N GLY A 582 -0.93 -16.96 -7.73
CA GLY A 582 -1.53 -17.46 -6.49
C GLY A 582 -1.33 -18.97 -6.31
N MET A 583 -1.53 -19.77 -7.37
CA MET A 583 -1.25 -21.21 -7.34
C MET A 583 0.24 -21.49 -7.11
N MET A 584 1.15 -20.72 -7.71
CA MET A 584 2.58 -20.79 -7.41
C MET A 584 2.85 -20.53 -5.92
N GLY A 585 2.19 -19.54 -5.34
CA GLY A 585 2.28 -19.25 -3.91
C GLY A 585 1.83 -20.45 -3.06
N GLU A 586 0.72 -21.12 -3.41
CA GLU A 586 0.28 -22.32 -2.70
C GLU A 586 1.37 -23.42 -2.75
N VAL A 587 2.02 -23.64 -3.91
CA VAL A 587 3.12 -24.62 -4.07
C VAL A 587 4.34 -24.22 -3.24
N VAL A 588 4.70 -22.93 -3.24
CA VAL A 588 5.81 -22.40 -2.43
C VAL A 588 5.57 -22.65 -0.93
N GLY A 589 4.35 -22.42 -0.44
CA GLY A 589 3.99 -22.74 0.94
C GLY A 589 4.09 -24.25 1.26
N MET A 590 3.70 -25.13 0.33
CA MET A 590 3.86 -26.58 0.46
C MET A 590 5.34 -26.98 0.48
N ALA A 591 6.15 -26.43 -0.42
CA ALA A 591 7.58 -26.69 -0.48
C ALA A 591 8.30 -26.24 0.81
N ALA A 592 7.97 -25.04 1.31
CA ALA A 592 8.51 -24.56 2.59
C ALA A 592 8.12 -25.47 3.77
N SER A 593 6.92 -26.06 3.75
CA SER A 593 6.51 -27.05 4.76
C SER A 593 7.37 -28.31 4.71
N ILE A 594 7.70 -28.80 3.52
CA ILE A 594 8.61 -29.94 3.35
C ILE A 594 10.02 -29.56 3.83
N CYS A 595 10.51 -28.37 3.48
CA CYS A 595 11.82 -27.87 3.94
C CYS A 595 11.89 -27.88 5.48
N LYS A 596 10.86 -27.39 6.16
CA LYS A 596 10.77 -27.44 7.64
C LYS A 596 10.79 -28.86 8.17
N ASN A 597 9.90 -29.72 7.65
CA ASN A 597 9.66 -31.06 8.19
C ASN A 597 10.84 -32.00 7.94
N ARG A 598 11.55 -31.82 6.83
CA ARG A 598 12.73 -32.62 6.41
C ARG A 598 14.06 -31.96 6.78
N ASN A 599 14.05 -30.75 7.31
CA ASN A 599 15.23 -29.92 7.56
C ASN A 599 16.13 -29.84 6.32
N CYS A 600 15.54 -29.51 5.18
CA CYS A 600 16.18 -29.48 3.86
C CYS A 600 16.00 -28.12 3.18
N LEU A 601 16.66 -27.92 2.05
CA LEU A 601 16.61 -26.71 1.23
C LEU A 601 15.57 -26.85 0.10
N PRO A 602 15.11 -25.75 -0.52
CA PRO A 602 14.19 -25.78 -1.65
C PRO A 602 14.58 -26.72 -2.80
N ARG A 603 15.87 -26.76 -3.18
CA ARG A 603 16.38 -27.68 -4.20
C ARG A 603 16.25 -29.16 -3.79
N ASP A 604 16.44 -29.47 -2.52
CA ASP A 604 16.32 -30.84 -2.02
C ASP A 604 14.88 -31.37 -2.12
N VAL A 605 13.88 -30.47 -2.12
CA VAL A 605 12.48 -30.84 -2.35
C VAL A 605 12.32 -31.48 -3.74
N TYR A 606 12.99 -30.93 -4.76
CA TYR A 606 13.05 -31.56 -6.08
C TYR A 606 13.84 -32.85 -6.06
N VAL A 607 15.07 -32.83 -5.52
CA VAL A 607 16.02 -33.92 -5.63
C VAL A 607 15.59 -35.15 -4.82
N SER A 608 14.98 -34.94 -3.63
CA SER A 608 14.78 -36.05 -2.66
C SER A 608 13.33 -36.20 -2.21
N TYR A 609 12.47 -35.16 -2.35
CA TYR A 609 11.11 -35.12 -1.78
C TYR A 609 10.04 -34.73 -2.79
N LEU A 610 10.32 -34.89 -4.10
CA LEU A 610 9.38 -34.50 -5.15
C LEU A 610 8.03 -35.22 -5.05
N ASP A 611 8.02 -36.48 -4.69
CA ASP A 611 6.76 -37.24 -4.51
C ASP A 611 5.93 -36.72 -3.33
N GLU A 612 6.60 -36.21 -2.29
CA GLU A 612 5.92 -35.58 -1.15
C GLU A 612 5.27 -34.26 -1.60
N LEU A 613 5.97 -33.45 -2.41
CA LEU A 613 5.40 -32.23 -2.99
C LEU A 613 4.23 -32.54 -3.91
N LYS A 614 4.35 -33.55 -4.78
CA LYS A 614 3.24 -33.99 -5.65
C LYS A 614 2.04 -34.47 -4.84
N ALA A 615 2.27 -35.19 -3.73
CA ALA A 615 1.20 -35.61 -2.83
C ALA A 615 0.52 -34.43 -2.14
N ALA A 616 1.29 -33.42 -1.72
CA ALA A 616 0.77 -32.17 -1.14
C ALA A 616 -0.11 -31.40 -2.14
N MET A 617 0.36 -31.26 -3.39
CA MET A 617 -0.41 -30.60 -4.46
C MET A 617 -1.71 -31.36 -4.83
N ARG A 618 -1.69 -32.71 -4.85
CA ARG A 618 -2.92 -33.51 -5.05
C ARG A 618 -3.93 -33.29 -3.93
N LYS A 619 -3.45 -33.23 -2.70
CA LYS A 619 -4.29 -32.98 -1.52
C LYS A 619 -4.83 -31.54 -1.51
N GLY A 620 -4.02 -30.58 -1.93
CA GLY A 620 -4.29 -29.17 -1.80
C GLY A 620 -4.31 -28.68 -0.33
N VAL A 621 -4.45 -27.39 -0.14
CA VAL A 621 -4.65 -26.77 1.18
C VAL A 621 -6.13 -26.41 1.32
N ALA A 622 -6.77 -26.93 2.36
CA ALA A 622 -8.19 -26.67 2.59
C ALA A 622 -8.43 -25.20 2.90
N PRO A 623 -9.41 -24.53 2.27
CA PRO A 623 -9.77 -23.16 2.60
C PRO A 623 -10.39 -23.09 4.02
N PRO A 624 -10.35 -21.90 4.68
CA PRO A 624 -11.05 -21.71 5.95
C PRO A 624 -12.55 -21.81 5.75
N THR A 625 -13.26 -22.32 6.76
CA THR A 625 -14.70 -22.45 6.72
C THR A 625 -15.39 -21.08 6.76
N GLU A 626 -16.57 -20.96 6.15
CA GLU A 626 -17.33 -19.71 6.19
C GLU A 626 -17.71 -19.30 7.63
N LYS A 627 -17.93 -20.30 8.52
CA LYS A 627 -18.15 -20.04 9.94
C LYS A 627 -16.96 -19.37 10.61
N ALA A 628 -15.73 -19.83 10.32
CA ALA A 628 -14.50 -19.21 10.84
C ALA A 628 -14.33 -17.78 10.30
N ARG A 629 -14.53 -17.58 8.99
CA ARG A 629 -14.46 -16.27 8.34
C ARG A 629 -15.46 -15.28 8.93
N LYS A 630 -16.70 -15.72 9.17
CA LYS A 630 -17.70 -14.91 9.88
C LYS A 630 -17.26 -14.51 11.26
N ALA A 631 -16.66 -15.42 12.01
CA ALA A 631 -16.19 -15.15 13.37
C ALA A 631 -15.13 -14.04 13.39
N VAL A 632 -14.16 -14.06 12.49
CA VAL A 632 -13.13 -13.00 12.37
C VAL A 632 -13.74 -11.66 11.97
N ARG A 633 -14.63 -11.64 10.96
CA ARG A 633 -15.32 -10.40 10.54
C ARG A 633 -16.09 -9.77 11.71
N VAL A 634 -16.70 -10.60 12.53
CA VAL A 634 -17.40 -10.11 13.72
C VAL A 634 -16.41 -9.64 14.79
N ALA A 635 -15.37 -10.41 15.10
CA ALA A 635 -14.35 -10.04 16.08
C ALA A 635 -13.65 -8.73 15.74
N ALA A 636 -13.26 -8.54 14.47
CA ALA A 636 -12.61 -7.32 14.01
C ALA A 636 -13.47 -6.05 14.23
N GLN A 637 -14.80 -6.17 14.22
CA GLN A 637 -15.68 -5.04 14.52
C GLN A 637 -15.63 -4.62 15.99
N PHE A 638 -15.23 -5.52 16.90
CA PHE A 638 -15.16 -5.27 18.33
C PHE A 638 -13.80 -4.80 18.82
N GLU A 639 -12.78 -4.81 17.94
CA GLU A 639 -11.49 -4.24 18.28
C GLU A 639 -11.63 -2.76 18.65
N ARG A 640 -10.89 -2.35 19.66
CA ARG A 640 -10.88 -0.97 20.10
C ARG A 640 -10.11 -0.15 19.06
N PRO A 641 -10.64 0.99 18.59
CA PRO A 641 -9.90 1.81 17.63
C PRO A 641 -8.55 2.25 18.20
N LYS A 642 -7.51 2.27 17.39
CA LYS A 642 -6.16 2.69 17.81
C LYS A 642 -6.12 4.08 18.45
N TRP A 643 -6.98 4.99 17.99
CA TRP A 643 -7.10 6.34 18.55
C TRP A 643 -7.81 6.41 19.92
N LEU A 644 -8.36 5.31 20.41
CA LEU A 644 -9.05 5.25 21.72
C LEU A 644 -8.14 4.53 22.73
N PRO A 645 -7.45 5.26 23.62
CA PRO A 645 -6.54 4.68 24.61
C PRO A 645 -7.22 3.61 25.47
N GLU A 646 -6.50 2.55 25.84
CA GLU A 646 -7.04 1.46 26.66
C GLU A 646 -7.55 1.94 28.02
N ASN A 647 -6.87 2.94 28.59
CA ASN A 647 -7.21 3.55 29.89
C ASN A 647 -8.17 4.74 29.78
N ALA A 648 -8.71 5.05 28.58
CA ALA A 648 -9.68 6.13 28.43
C ALA A 648 -10.94 5.84 29.27
N LYS A 649 -11.36 6.84 30.05
CA LYS A 649 -12.55 6.73 30.90
C LYS A 649 -13.81 6.71 30.04
N ASN A 650 -14.62 5.63 30.15
CA ASN A 650 -15.97 5.60 29.61
C ASN A 650 -16.89 6.38 30.56
N TRP A 651 -17.24 7.61 30.15
CA TRP A 651 -18.12 8.49 30.93
C TRP A 651 -19.57 8.00 30.97
N ALA A 652 -20.02 7.18 30.00
CA ALA A 652 -21.38 6.66 29.99
C ALA A 652 -21.70 5.83 31.24
N LEU A 653 -20.69 5.18 31.86
CA LEU A 653 -20.85 4.42 33.09
C LEU A 653 -21.34 5.26 34.27
N ASP A 654 -21.06 6.55 34.29
CA ASP A 654 -21.46 7.51 35.33
C ASP A 654 -22.80 8.19 35.02
N ALA A 655 -23.39 7.94 33.83
CA ALA A 655 -24.61 8.61 33.39
C ALA A 655 -25.87 7.85 33.87
N LYS A 656 -26.90 8.59 34.23
CA LYS A 656 -28.25 8.05 34.40
C LYS A 656 -28.92 7.86 33.06
N ILE A 657 -29.40 6.65 32.76
CA ILE A 657 -30.01 6.30 31.47
C ILE A 657 -31.52 6.43 31.54
N ALA A 658 -32.09 7.02 30.47
CA ALA A 658 -33.53 6.95 30.17
C ALA A 658 -33.72 6.56 28.70
N VAL A 659 -34.68 5.69 28.41
CA VAL A 659 -34.96 5.16 27.07
C VAL A 659 -36.39 5.46 26.65
N SER A 660 -36.64 5.48 25.34
CA SER A 660 -37.97 5.69 24.76
C SER A 660 -38.98 4.59 25.10
N SER A 661 -38.51 3.32 25.25
CA SER A 661 -39.31 2.17 25.63
C SER A 661 -38.45 0.97 26.00
N ASP A 662 -38.99 0.02 26.78
CA ASP A 662 -38.39 -1.28 27.07
C ASP A 662 -39.25 -2.41 26.50
N TYR A 663 -38.66 -3.36 25.79
CA TYR A 663 -39.36 -4.43 25.09
C TYR A 663 -40.32 -5.21 25.98
N LYS A 664 -41.63 -4.95 25.86
CA LYS A 664 -42.70 -5.58 26.64
C LYS A 664 -42.44 -5.64 28.13
N GLY A 665 -41.64 -4.71 28.68
CA GLY A 665 -41.25 -4.68 30.09
C GLY A 665 -40.41 -5.87 30.55
N ALA A 666 -39.74 -6.58 29.64
CA ALA A 666 -38.95 -7.76 29.96
C ALA A 666 -37.62 -7.42 30.62
N ALA A 667 -37.42 -7.76 31.87
CA ALA A 667 -36.24 -7.44 32.70
C ALA A 667 -34.90 -7.86 32.08
N LYS A 668 -34.85 -8.90 31.23
CA LYS A 668 -33.63 -9.33 30.53
C LYS A 668 -33.17 -8.41 29.39
N TYR A 669 -33.98 -7.41 29.03
CA TYR A 669 -33.72 -6.44 27.97
C TYR A 669 -33.71 -5.00 28.47
N SER A 670 -33.32 -4.83 29.73
CA SER A 670 -33.37 -3.57 30.45
C SER A 670 -32.43 -2.51 29.93
N ALA A 671 -32.81 -1.25 30.00
CA ALA A 671 -31.99 -0.07 29.73
C ALA A 671 -30.67 -0.05 30.52
N SER A 672 -30.62 -0.69 31.72
CA SER A 672 -29.38 -0.78 32.52
C SER A 672 -28.23 -1.55 31.84
N ALA A 673 -28.48 -2.26 30.75
CA ALA A 673 -27.44 -2.92 29.95
C ALA A 673 -26.71 -1.98 28.99
N ILE A 674 -27.22 -0.76 28.76
CA ILE A 674 -26.66 0.17 27.75
C ILE A 674 -25.31 0.74 28.19
N ASN A 675 -25.06 0.83 29.50
CA ASN A 675 -23.87 1.45 30.09
C ASN A 675 -23.34 0.67 31.31
N ASP A 676 -23.35 -0.66 31.24
CA ASP A 676 -22.83 -1.51 32.34
C ASP A 676 -21.37 -1.98 32.11
N GLY A 677 -20.77 -1.60 31.00
CA GLY A 677 -19.41 -1.95 30.59
C GLY A 677 -19.27 -3.40 30.12
N LYS A 678 -20.39 -4.06 29.78
CA LYS A 678 -20.42 -5.47 29.39
C LYS A 678 -21.18 -5.67 28.08
N PHE A 679 -20.66 -6.51 27.22
CA PHE A 679 -21.42 -6.97 26.07
C PHE A 679 -21.04 -8.38 25.65
N ASP A 680 -22.04 -9.20 25.35
CA ASP A 680 -21.91 -10.52 24.74
C ASP A 680 -22.77 -10.57 23.49
N VAL A 681 -22.21 -10.06 22.42
CA VAL A 681 -22.92 -9.91 21.14
C VAL A 681 -23.36 -11.23 20.49
N TYR A 682 -22.87 -12.35 20.99
CA TYR A 682 -23.30 -13.70 20.57
C TYR A 682 -24.46 -14.22 21.43
N GLY A 683 -24.70 -13.61 22.58
CA GLY A 683 -25.78 -13.93 23.49
C GLY A 683 -27.14 -13.41 23.03
N ASN A 684 -28.16 -13.68 23.86
CA ASN A 684 -29.50 -13.16 23.67
C ASN A 684 -30.07 -12.52 24.96
N GLY A 685 -29.21 -12.14 25.87
CA GLY A 685 -29.55 -11.46 27.12
C GLY A 685 -28.45 -10.47 27.46
N GLY A 686 -28.72 -9.53 28.37
CA GLY A 686 -27.74 -8.52 28.78
C GLY A 686 -27.57 -7.40 27.76
N ARG A 687 -28.66 -7.05 27.03
CA ARG A 687 -28.76 -5.91 26.14
C ARG A 687 -30.12 -5.24 26.30
N TRP A 688 -30.18 -3.98 25.97
CA TRP A 688 -31.47 -3.30 25.83
C TRP A 688 -32.13 -3.61 24.48
N VAL A 689 -33.44 -3.78 24.51
CA VAL A 689 -34.29 -3.88 23.32
C VAL A 689 -35.49 -2.97 23.48
N SER A 690 -35.79 -2.12 22.50
CA SER A 690 -36.97 -1.26 22.52
C SER A 690 -38.26 -2.02 22.15
N ASP A 691 -39.42 -1.43 22.37
CA ASP A 691 -40.64 -1.78 21.64
C ASP A 691 -40.51 -1.34 20.18
N LYS A 692 -41.40 -1.88 19.29
CA LYS A 692 -41.40 -1.47 17.89
C LYS A 692 -41.84 -0.03 17.72
N ALA A 693 -40.99 0.77 17.10
CA ALA A 693 -41.29 2.13 16.73
C ALA A 693 -40.39 2.58 15.56
N PRO A 694 -40.80 3.57 14.75
CA PRO A 694 -40.00 4.10 13.65
C PRO A 694 -38.71 4.78 14.09
N SER A 695 -38.65 5.26 15.35
CA SER A 695 -37.45 5.87 15.94
C SER A 695 -37.40 5.63 17.45
N HIS A 696 -36.18 5.71 18.02
CA HIS A 696 -35.95 5.49 19.44
C HIS A 696 -34.96 6.50 20.01
N THR A 697 -34.97 6.66 21.35
CA THR A 697 -34.00 7.52 22.05
C THR A 697 -33.38 6.82 23.24
N VAL A 698 -32.12 7.16 23.52
CA VAL A 698 -31.41 6.85 24.74
C VAL A 698 -30.79 8.14 25.27
N ASP A 699 -31.25 8.58 26.44
CA ASP A 699 -30.77 9.80 27.09
C ASP A 699 -29.73 9.44 28.16
N PHE A 700 -28.64 10.19 28.18
CA PHE A 700 -27.56 10.13 29.17
C PHE A 700 -27.55 11.41 29.99
N GLU A 701 -27.83 11.34 31.30
CA GLU A 701 -27.81 12.48 32.20
C GLU A 701 -26.63 12.37 33.17
N PHE A 702 -25.72 13.35 33.11
CA PHE A 702 -24.56 13.43 33.98
C PHE A 702 -24.84 14.31 35.22
N ALA A 703 -24.18 14.00 36.32
CA ALA A 703 -24.30 14.78 37.58
C ALA A 703 -23.81 16.23 37.38
N GLN A 704 -22.80 16.42 36.51
CA GLN A 704 -22.20 17.70 36.18
C GLN A 704 -22.00 17.84 34.66
N GLU A 705 -21.72 19.04 34.20
CA GLU A 705 -21.38 19.26 32.81
C GLU A 705 -20.15 18.43 32.43
N THR A 706 -20.25 17.65 31.36
CA THR A 706 -19.24 16.69 30.88
C THR A 706 -18.89 17.02 29.43
N THR A 707 -17.60 17.05 29.15
CA THR A 707 -17.10 17.26 27.78
C THR A 707 -16.78 15.91 27.13
N LEU A 708 -17.31 15.67 25.93
CA LEU A 708 -17.15 14.44 25.15
C LEU A 708 -16.62 14.78 23.75
N ASP A 709 -15.83 13.90 23.17
CA ASP A 709 -15.30 14.01 21.81
C ASP A 709 -15.23 12.67 21.07
N ALA A 710 -15.75 11.59 21.68
CA ALA A 710 -15.85 10.29 21.04
C ALA A 710 -17.05 9.48 21.55
N LEU A 711 -17.62 8.69 20.64
CA LEU A 711 -18.74 7.81 20.84
C LEU A 711 -18.41 6.41 20.30
N ARG A 712 -18.74 5.37 21.06
CA ARG A 712 -18.73 3.99 20.55
C ARG A 712 -20.07 3.34 20.86
N VAL A 713 -20.71 2.77 19.83
CA VAL A 713 -22.02 2.12 19.92
C VAL A 713 -21.87 0.66 19.57
N VAL A 714 -22.26 -0.23 20.49
CA VAL A 714 -22.32 -1.68 20.29
C VAL A 714 -23.79 -2.09 20.16
N SER A 715 -24.22 -2.52 18.98
CA SER A 715 -25.62 -2.77 18.65
C SER A 715 -25.85 -4.10 17.92
N GLY A 716 -27.09 -4.48 17.74
CA GLY A 716 -27.46 -5.66 16.98
C GLY A 716 -27.27 -6.99 17.72
N GLN A 717 -26.99 -8.04 16.98
CA GLN A 717 -26.68 -9.38 17.49
C GLN A 717 -25.85 -10.17 16.46
N ALA A 718 -24.68 -10.61 16.82
CA ALA A 718 -23.87 -11.50 15.99
C ALA A 718 -24.38 -12.96 16.12
N PRO A 719 -24.42 -13.73 15.05
CA PRO A 719 -24.13 -13.40 13.65
C PRO A 719 -25.32 -12.85 12.86
N VAL A 720 -26.47 -12.55 13.52
CA VAL A 720 -27.76 -12.23 12.86
C VAL A 720 -27.84 -10.81 12.34
N LYS A 721 -26.87 -9.95 12.62
CA LYS A 721 -26.82 -8.56 12.17
C LYS A 721 -28.19 -7.85 12.15
N THR A 722 -28.56 -7.23 13.23
CA THR A 722 -29.64 -6.24 13.31
C THR A 722 -29.10 -4.96 13.96
N PRO A 723 -28.03 -4.36 13.41
CA PRO A 723 -27.44 -3.16 13.98
C PRO A 723 -28.39 -1.96 13.82
N LEU A 724 -28.11 -0.90 14.56
CA LEU A 724 -28.74 0.40 14.29
C LEU A 724 -28.29 0.87 12.91
N THR A 725 -29.25 1.26 12.07
CA THR A 725 -28.95 1.67 10.68
C THR A 725 -28.61 3.16 10.60
N ASP A 726 -29.48 4.01 11.17
CA ASP A 726 -29.29 5.46 11.19
C ASP A 726 -29.42 5.96 12.63
N PHE A 727 -28.40 6.68 13.10
CA PHE A 727 -28.41 7.26 14.44
C PHE A 727 -27.47 8.46 14.54
N ARG A 728 -27.66 9.32 15.55
CA ARG A 728 -26.82 10.48 15.83
C ARG A 728 -26.79 10.81 17.30
N LEU A 729 -25.67 11.39 17.75
CA LEU A 729 -25.54 11.96 19.08
C LEU A 729 -26.06 13.39 19.07
N GLN A 730 -26.80 13.75 20.10
CA GLN A 730 -27.32 15.10 20.34
C GLN A 730 -26.89 15.57 21.73
N VAL A 731 -26.84 16.89 21.94
CA VAL A 731 -26.60 17.52 23.23
C VAL A 731 -27.71 18.49 23.54
N GLU A 732 -28.14 18.56 24.78
CA GLU A 732 -29.18 19.51 25.19
C GLU A 732 -28.62 20.93 25.28
N ARG A 733 -29.32 21.89 24.67
CA ARG A 733 -29.09 23.34 24.72
C ARG A 733 -30.40 24.05 24.91
N ASP A 734 -30.51 24.86 25.95
CA ASP A 734 -31.71 25.64 26.23
C ASP A 734 -33.01 24.84 26.19
N GLY A 735 -32.98 23.60 26.71
CA GLY A 735 -34.11 22.69 26.79
C GLY A 735 -34.45 21.94 25.48
N ALA A 736 -33.66 22.11 24.41
CA ALA A 736 -33.81 21.38 23.15
C ALA A 736 -32.55 20.54 22.85
N PHE A 737 -32.74 19.37 22.24
CA PHE A 737 -31.61 18.53 21.76
C PHE A 737 -31.19 19.01 20.37
N VAL A 738 -29.90 19.30 20.23
CA VAL A 738 -29.24 19.69 18.96
C VAL A 738 -28.20 18.65 18.56
N ASP A 739 -28.08 18.43 17.26
CA ASP A 739 -27.14 17.44 16.72
C ASP A 739 -25.69 17.83 17.02
N VAL A 740 -24.88 16.86 17.42
CA VAL A 740 -23.42 16.99 17.54
C VAL A 740 -22.81 16.80 16.17
N GLU A 741 -22.12 17.83 15.67
CA GLU A 741 -21.45 17.78 14.37
C GLU A 741 -20.39 16.65 14.34
N GLY A 742 -20.37 15.86 13.27
CA GLY A 742 -19.47 14.69 13.13
C GLY A 742 -19.89 13.42 13.88
N ALA A 743 -21.02 13.45 14.65
CA ALA A 743 -21.50 12.32 15.42
C ALA A 743 -22.80 11.70 14.88
N ALA A 744 -22.95 11.65 13.55
CA ALA A 744 -24.08 11.03 12.87
C ALA A 744 -23.65 9.89 11.95
N VAL A 745 -24.47 8.85 11.88
CA VAL A 745 -24.27 7.65 11.05
C VAL A 745 -25.52 7.40 10.22
N ARG A 746 -25.33 7.03 8.95
CA ARG A 746 -26.38 6.66 8.02
C ARG A 746 -26.04 5.36 7.28
N GLY A 747 -27.03 4.53 7.05
CA GLY A 747 -26.88 3.31 6.27
C GLY A 747 -25.94 2.27 6.89
N ASN A 748 -25.76 2.28 8.20
CA ASN A 748 -24.83 1.39 8.90
C ASN A 748 -25.28 -0.07 8.85
N ASP A 749 -24.33 -0.97 8.64
CA ASP A 749 -24.50 -2.43 8.69
C ASP A 749 -23.55 -3.12 9.70
N LEU A 750 -22.79 -2.35 10.49
CA LEU A 750 -21.84 -2.84 11.48
C LEU A 750 -22.47 -2.91 12.89
N CYS A 751 -22.14 -3.95 13.65
CA CYS A 751 -22.57 -4.08 15.04
C CYS A 751 -21.85 -3.11 15.99
N VAL A 752 -20.66 -2.64 15.62
CA VAL A 752 -19.90 -1.66 16.40
C VAL A 752 -19.53 -0.48 15.51
N VAL A 753 -19.82 0.71 16.01
CA VAL A 753 -19.44 1.96 15.36
C VAL A 753 -18.71 2.82 16.36
N SER A 754 -17.55 3.33 15.98
CA SER A 754 -16.75 4.25 16.80
C SER A 754 -16.51 5.54 16.03
N LEU A 755 -16.84 6.68 16.65
CA LEU A 755 -16.79 8.01 16.02
C LEU A 755 -15.94 8.95 16.88
N ARG A 756 -15.24 9.86 16.22
CA ARG A 756 -14.68 11.06 16.83
C ARG A 756 -15.38 12.29 16.31
N PHE A 757 -15.52 13.30 17.14
CA PHE A 757 -16.14 14.59 16.83
C PHE A 757 -15.47 15.71 17.63
N ASN A 758 -15.71 16.95 17.25
CA ASN A 758 -15.19 18.09 17.99
C ASN A 758 -15.70 18.08 19.44
N PRO A 759 -14.85 18.42 20.44
CA PRO A 759 -15.27 18.42 21.83
C PRO A 759 -16.56 19.21 22.07
N VAL A 760 -17.53 18.57 22.68
CA VAL A 760 -18.82 19.18 23.06
C VAL A 760 -19.10 18.97 24.52
N SER A 761 -19.43 20.05 25.26
CA SER A 761 -19.76 19.99 26.67
C SER A 761 -21.27 20.01 26.87
N GLY A 762 -21.80 19.27 27.84
CA GLY A 762 -23.21 19.25 28.18
C GLY A 762 -23.51 18.43 29.42
N LYS A 763 -24.66 18.62 30.00
CA LYS A 763 -25.14 17.81 31.13
C LYS A 763 -26.03 16.66 30.66
N ARG A 764 -26.70 16.81 29.52
CA ARG A 764 -27.56 15.78 28.94
C ARG A 764 -27.21 15.57 27.47
N PHE A 765 -27.04 14.30 27.12
CA PHE A 765 -26.83 13.85 25.74
C PHE A 765 -27.91 12.85 25.35
N ARG A 766 -28.19 12.74 24.07
CA ARG A 766 -29.17 11.80 23.53
C ARG A 766 -28.56 11.04 22.34
N LEU A 767 -28.62 9.73 22.35
CA LEU A 767 -28.47 8.93 21.15
C LEU A 767 -29.86 8.86 20.49
N GLN A 768 -30.06 9.63 19.44
CA GLN A 768 -31.23 9.58 18.59
C GLN A 768 -31.06 8.48 17.55
N ILE A 769 -31.96 7.50 17.55
CA ILE A 769 -31.97 6.39 16.62
C ILE A 769 -33.10 6.59 15.65
N ASP A 770 -32.77 6.91 14.40
CA ASP A 770 -33.72 7.28 13.36
C ASP A 770 -34.22 6.07 12.56
N LYS A 771 -33.39 4.99 12.47
CA LYS A 771 -33.74 3.80 11.69
C LYS A 771 -33.06 2.54 12.22
N THR A 772 -33.83 1.46 12.22
CA THR A 772 -33.37 0.08 12.51
C THR A 772 -33.93 -0.87 11.46
N PRO A 773 -33.35 -2.09 11.26
CA PRO A 773 -33.81 -3.01 10.21
C PRO A 773 -35.26 -3.51 10.36
N ASP A 774 -35.81 -3.58 11.58
CA ASP A 774 -37.08 -4.18 11.92
C ASP A 774 -37.90 -3.37 12.94
N ASP A 775 -37.65 -2.08 13.02
CA ASP A 775 -38.27 -1.13 13.98
C ASP A 775 -37.98 -1.45 15.46
N LEU A 776 -36.98 -2.26 15.76
CA LEU A 776 -36.51 -2.56 17.10
C LEU A 776 -35.06 -2.08 17.28
N ALA A 777 -34.82 -1.21 18.22
CA ALA A 777 -33.46 -0.87 18.62
C ALA A 777 -32.89 -1.97 19.54
N ARG A 778 -31.63 -2.35 19.32
CA ARG A 778 -30.89 -3.33 20.14
C ARG A 778 -29.53 -2.77 20.46
N LEU A 779 -29.27 -2.47 21.71
CA LEU A 779 -28.00 -1.92 22.19
C LEU A 779 -27.42 -2.83 23.27
N TRP A 780 -26.16 -3.19 23.09
CA TRP A 780 -25.36 -3.86 24.11
C TRP A 780 -24.67 -2.86 25.01
N GLU A 781 -24.05 -1.84 24.38
CA GLU A 781 -23.28 -0.85 25.11
C GLU A 781 -23.25 0.46 24.32
N VAL A 782 -23.23 1.58 25.00
CA VAL A 782 -22.89 2.89 24.45
C VAL A 782 -21.80 3.47 25.33
N GLU A 783 -20.66 3.69 24.73
CA GLU A 783 -19.49 4.24 25.41
C GLU A 783 -19.28 5.69 24.97
N LEU A 784 -19.07 6.59 25.94
CA LEU A 784 -18.86 8.01 25.70
C LEU A 784 -17.50 8.42 26.29
N TYR A 785 -16.67 9.07 25.48
CA TYR A 785 -15.30 9.36 25.86
C TYR A 785 -14.94 10.83 25.66
N ARG A 786 -13.94 11.24 26.45
CA ARG A 786 -13.08 12.40 26.16
C ARG A 786 -11.68 11.87 25.93
N VAL A 787 -11.29 11.85 24.68
CA VAL A 787 -9.97 11.33 24.25
C VAL A 787 -8.95 12.47 24.20
N GLY A 788 -9.41 13.71 24.02
CA GLY A 788 -8.55 14.88 23.82
C GLY A 788 -8.07 15.00 22.38
N PRO A 789 -7.20 15.94 22.07
CA PRO A 789 -6.52 15.98 20.77
C PRO A 789 -5.80 14.65 20.56
N LEU A 790 -5.70 14.21 19.32
CA LEU A 790 -4.91 13.02 18.98
C LEU A 790 -3.49 13.23 19.52
N GLU A 791 -3.16 12.61 20.66
CA GLU A 791 -1.76 12.45 21.00
C GLU A 791 -1.17 11.57 19.91
N VAL A 792 -0.32 12.15 19.10
CA VAL A 792 0.54 11.41 18.18
C VAL A 792 1.43 10.55 19.08
N GLU A 793 1.21 9.24 19.08
CA GLU A 793 2.17 8.32 19.69
C GLU A 793 3.55 8.67 19.13
N ARG A 794 4.42 9.10 20.05
CA ARG A 794 5.80 9.48 19.77
C ARG A 794 6.62 8.26 19.35
#